data_a5af152fb65764145f08bfdfdaccd7e7
#
_entry.id   a5af152fb65764145f08bfdfdaccd7e7
#
_cell.length_a   1.000
_cell.length_b   1.000
_cell.length_c   1.000
_cell.angle_alpha   90.00
_cell.angle_beta   90.00
_cell.angle_gamma   90.00
#
_symmetry.space_group_name_H-M   'P 1'
#
loop_
_entity.id
_entity.type
_entity.pdbx_description
1 polymer ?
#
loop_
_entity_poly.entity_id
_entity_poly.type
_entity_poly.pdbx_seq_one_letter_code
_entity_poly.pdbx_strand_id
1 'polypeptide(L)'
;MKKTYANLFTGGEAPAAPEPPAAERYRILLVDDEPNILRALRRVFRQENYEVVTAASGPEALGLLREEPFHVVIADFMMPVMNGGELLRQVRQLRPETIRIMLTGHADVNAVMGAMKAGAVYKFILKPWNDDDLRVTMALALEQHELLERNRRLRQENATQSKELVELAKYSVSNRSQIAIMLNKKNLLNLAQVQELFRLQQSRREPALRMILERGWVEEKAIHDILRRELLLDEVALDEVSVDPAVASLVPHTICQRQWVVPLKLEGRRLLLAVADPLDAGLLDDLRFITGLELTPVLASSQAILAKITEVYGSADGAGFNDLETIVNMTDPYEGIEIVIDDGEDNLSLEDLLHGTEEPPAIRLVNSVILEAIRQGASDIHIQPRTKNVMVRYRIDGILMDKIQIPHALHQSFVSRLKVMSELDISERRRPQDGRITVKTPLRVVDLRISTLPTINGEKVVMRILDRNAAVLSLEGLGFQPGVLARLRNVVDKPQGIILATGPTGSGKTTTLYSMLHHNATPSKNYVTIEDPVEYYLDAAGQVLIREKIGLTFPVVLRSILRQDPDVILLGEIRDFETAEVAFHAALTGHQVFSTLHTNSAVATISRLLDLGLKPYVAATALEAIIAQRLVRRICPHCREAAPVPADLLERLGDAFRPGSIATFRGRGCRECHSTGYKGRLGLYEVLVPDDRLRHLIATSASMQDISQAARQAGSSSLIEDAAIKVSEGLTTAEEVLRVLGPQ
;
A
#
# COMPACT_ATOMS: atom_id res chain seq x y z
N MET A 1 42.58 -23.04 15.84
CA MET A 1 41.90 -22.27 16.88
C MET A 1 40.42 -22.19 16.57
N LYS A 2 39.68 -23.29 16.68
CA LYS A 2 38.22 -23.39 16.52
C LYS A 2 37.71 -24.39 17.56
N LYS A 3 37.73 -24.04 18.84
CA LYS A 3 37.16 -24.82 19.96
C LYS A 3 37.32 -24.01 21.24
N THR A 4 36.53 -22.98 21.49
CA THR A 4 36.50 -22.36 22.85
C THR A 4 35.20 -21.53 23.12
N TYR A 5 34.17 -21.60 22.30
CA TYR A 5 32.91 -20.92 22.62
C TYR A 5 31.67 -21.81 22.74
N ALA A 6 31.85 -23.16 22.68
CA ALA A 6 30.73 -24.10 22.81
C ALA A 6 30.42 -24.51 24.26
N ASN A 7 31.26 -24.21 25.25
CA ASN A 7 31.14 -24.72 26.63
C ASN A 7 30.64 -23.70 27.66
N LEU A 8 30.09 -22.57 27.26
CA LEU A 8 29.55 -21.58 28.21
C LEU A 8 28.00 -21.65 28.34
N PHE A 9 27.34 -22.58 27.63
CA PHE A 9 25.87 -22.73 27.66
C PHE A 9 25.40 -24.17 27.97
N THR A 10 26.28 -25.06 28.45
CA THR A 10 25.91 -26.43 28.87
C THR A 10 26.30 -26.69 30.31
N GLY A 11 25.59 -26.00 31.20
CA GLY A 11 25.66 -26.21 32.66
C GLY A 11 24.26 -26.27 33.28
N GLY A 12 23.42 -27.12 32.75
CA GLY A 12 22.12 -27.49 33.28
C GLY A 12 21.65 -28.70 32.47
N GLU A 13 21.48 -29.85 33.13
CA GLU A 13 20.75 -30.97 32.54
C GLU A 13 19.43 -30.44 32.01
N ALA A 14 19.23 -30.53 30.67
CA ALA A 14 17.95 -30.28 30.07
C ALA A 14 16.90 -31.17 30.73
N PRO A 15 15.79 -30.62 31.26
CA PRO A 15 14.72 -31.48 31.70
C PRO A 15 14.31 -32.34 30.52
N ALA A 16 14.17 -33.64 30.75
CA ALA A 16 13.70 -34.61 29.77
C ALA A 16 12.47 -34.02 29.07
N ALA A 17 12.50 -34.01 27.74
CA ALA A 17 11.33 -33.57 26.94
C ALA A 17 10.12 -34.32 27.49
N PRO A 18 9.01 -33.63 27.79
CA PRO A 18 7.80 -34.30 28.23
C PRO A 18 7.42 -35.32 27.15
N GLU A 19 7.19 -36.56 27.57
CA GLU A 19 6.62 -37.59 26.70
C GLU A 19 5.40 -36.95 25.99
N PRO A 20 5.24 -37.17 24.68
CA PRO A 20 4.06 -36.64 23.95
C PRO A 20 2.82 -37.12 24.70
N PRO A 21 1.88 -36.24 25.02
CA PRO A 21 0.63 -36.60 25.69
C PRO A 21 0.01 -37.74 24.89
N ALA A 22 -0.45 -38.78 25.57
CA ALA A 22 -1.14 -39.92 24.97
C ALA A 22 -2.21 -39.33 24.00
N ALA A 23 -2.16 -39.76 22.74
CA ALA A 23 -3.02 -39.19 21.69
C ALA A 23 -4.46 -39.26 22.16
N GLU A 24 -5.02 -38.09 22.54
CA GLU A 24 -6.44 -37.94 22.90
C GLU A 24 -7.26 -38.39 21.70
N ARG A 25 -8.18 -39.37 21.93
CA ARG A 25 -9.04 -39.86 20.86
C ARG A 25 -10.05 -38.73 20.50
N TYR A 26 -10.17 -38.44 19.22
CA TYR A 26 -11.19 -37.50 18.77
C TYR A 26 -12.58 -38.02 19.09
N ARG A 27 -13.41 -37.18 19.72
CA ARG A 27 -14.80 -37.49 20.11
C ARG A 27 -15.77 -36.92 19.09
N ILE A 28 -16.59 -37.78 18.53
CA ILE A 28 -17.56 -37.47 17.46
C ILE A 28 -18.97 -37.79 17.96
N LEU A 29 -19.90 -36.86 17.80
CA LEU A 29 -21.28 -37.05 18.09
C LEU A 29 -22.09 -37.23 16.79
N LEU A 30 -22.78 -38.35 16.67
CA LEU A 30 -23.68 -38.67 15.56
C LEU A 30 -25.11 -38.52 16.04
N VAL A 31 -25.96 -37.77 15.31
CA VAL A 31 -27.34 -37.48 15.68
C VAL A 31 -28.27 -37.80 14.51
N ASP A 32 -29.14 -38.78 14.68
CA ASP A 32 -30.11 -39.20 13.69
C ASP A 32 -31.24 -39.98 14.41
N ASP A 33 -32.50 -39.78 14.07
CA ASP A 33 -33.63 -40.46 14.69
C ASP A 33 -33.80 -41.88 14.17
N GLU A 34 -33.11 -42.24 13.08
CA GLU A 34 -33.11 -43.61 12.54
C GLU A 34 -31.97 -44.46 13.10
N PRO A 35 -32.22 -45.49 13.96
CA PRO A 35 -31.15 -46.33 14.53
C PRO A 35 -30.30 -47.08 13.48
N ASN A 36 -30.85 -47.31 12.28
CA ASN A 36 -30.15 -47.96 11.18
C ASN A 36 -29.04 -47.05 10.60
N ILE A 37 -29.34 -45.76 10.49
CA ILE A 37 -28.40 -44.73 10.00
C ILE A 37 -27.28 -44.57 11.00
N LEU A 38 -27.57 -44.43 12.28
CA LEU A 38 -26.56 -44.38 13.34
C LEU A 38 -25.63 -45.60 13.33
N ARG A 39 -26.21 -46.82 13.09
CA ARG A 39 -25.37 -48.02 12.95
C ARG A 39 -24.51 -48.01 11.70
N ALA A 40 -25.00 -47.52 10.58
CA ALA A 40 -24.25 -47.38 9.34
C ALA A 40 -23.08 -46.39 9.51
N LEU A 41 -23.35 -45.20 10.06
CA LEU A 41 -22.32 -44.18 10.34
C LEU A 41 -21.26 -44.68 11.31
N ARG A 42 -21.66 -45.36 12.40
CA ARG A 42 -20.74 -45.97 13.37
C ARG A 42 -19.85 -47.00 12.73
N ARG A 43 -20.34 -47.76 11.73
CA ARG A 43 -19.55 -48.75 10.99
C ARG A 43 -18.48 -48.07 10.11
N VAL A 44 -18.78 -46.93 9.48
CA VAL A 44 -17.82 -46.17 8.65
C VAL A 44 -16.61 -45.76 9.47
N PHE A 45 -16.82 -45.33 10.72
CA PHE A 45 -15.75 -44.83 11.59
C PHE A 45 -15.11 -45.89 12.52
N ARG A 46 -15.49 -47.17 12.40
CA ARG A 46 -15.04 -48.23 13.30
C ARG A 46 -13.54 -48.51 13.21
N GLN A 47 -12.92 -48.26 12.06
CA GLN A 47 -11.52 -48.52 11.81
C GLN A 47 -10.60 -47.32 12.17
N GLU A 48 -11.21 -46.18 12.44
CA GLU A 48 -10.56 -44.94 12.79
C GLU A 48 -10.38 -44.82 14.33
N ASN A 49 -9.42 -44.05 14.75
CA ASN A 49 -9.13 -43.84 16.19
C ASN A 49 -10.07 -42.79 16.80
N TYR A 50 -11.40 -42.96 16.56
CA TYR A 50 -12.42 -42.02 17.05
C TYR A 50 -13.26 -42.66 18.18
N GLU A 51 -13.65 -41.82 19.15
CA GLU A 51 -14.69 -42.18 20.12
C GLU A 51 -16.03 -41.66 19.58
N VAL A 52 -16.87 -42.58 19.16
CA VAL A 52 -18.15 -42.26 18.51
C VAL A 52 -19.30 -42.41 19.48
N VAL A 53 -19.93 -41.29 19.82
CA VAL A 53 -21.15 -41.23 20.64
C VAL A 53 -22.37 -40.99 19.71
N THR A 54 -23.50 -41.56 20.06
CA THR A 54 -24.74 -41.45 19.25
C THR A 54 -25.88 -40.89 20.09
N ALA A 55 -26.71 -40.03 19.48
CA ALA A 55 -27.92 -39.51 20.04
C ALA A 55 -29.08 -39.73 19.05
N ALA A 56 -30.25 -40.10 19.55
CA ALA A 56 -31.45 -40.36 18.73
C ALA A 56 -32.31 -39.09 18.51
N SER A 57 -31.96 -37.96 19.07
CA SER A 57 -32.68 -36.69 18.93
C SER A 57 -31.82 -35.46 19.20
N GLY A 58 -32.26 -34.31 18.71
CA GLY A 58 -31.60 -33.01 18.97
C GLY A 58 -31.49 -32.66 20.47
N PRO A 59 -32.58 -32.77 21.27
CA PRO A 59 -32.49 -32.52 22.72
C PRO A 59 -31.52 -33.42 23.46
N GLU A 60 -31.44 -34.72 23.11
CA GLU A 60 -30.47 -35.65 23.69
C GLU A 60 -29.02 -35.25 23.34
N ALA A 61 -28.77 -34.87 22.09
CA ALA A 61 -27.48 -34.40 21.63
C ALA A 61 -27.03 -33.11 22.37
N LEU A 62 -27.95 -32.19 22.63
CA LEU A 62 -27.64 -30.97 23.40
C LEU A 62 -27.36 -31.30 24.87
N GLY A 63 -27.97 -32.30 25.44
CA GLY A 63 -27.65 -32.82 26.79
C GLY A 63 -26.22 -33.29 26.87
N LEU A 64 -25.80 -34.15 25.95
CA LEU A 64 -24.43 -34.67 25.86
C LEU A 64 -23.41 -33.58 25.63
N LEU A 65 -23.68 -32.57 24.76
CA LEU A 65 -22.79 -31.45 24.48
C LEU A 65 -22.61 -30.47 25.65
N ARG A 66 -23.54 -30.45 26.60
CA ARG A 66 -23.38 -29.66 27.84
C ARG A 66 -22.45 -30.36 28.84
N GLU A 67 -22.52 -31.67 28.91
CA GLU A 67 -21.74 -32.48 29.84
C GLU A 67 -20.31 -32.67 29.37
N GLU A 68 -20.13 -32.93 28.06
CA GLU A 68 -18.82 -33.29 27.51
C GLU A 68 -18.50 -32.55 26.20
N PRO A 69 -17.22 -32.26 25.91
CA PRO A 69 -16.80 -31.65 24.66
C PRO A 69 -16.75 -32.69 23.52
N PHE A 70 -17.17 -32.26 22.32
CA PHE A 70 -17.05 -33.02 21.08
C PHE A 70 -16.31 -32.20 20.03
N HIS A 71 -15.44 -32.86 19.26
CA HIS A 71 -14.66 -32.22 18.20
C HIS A 71 -15.54 -32.00 16.95
N VAL A 72 -16.39 -32.96 16.62
CA VAL A 72 -17.28 -32.92 15.46
C VAL A 72 -18.68 -33.41 15.85
N VAL A 73 -19.72 -32.74 15.34
CA VAL A 73 -21.12 -33.19 15.41
C VAL A 73 -21.60 -33.39 13.99
N ILE A 74 -22.14 -34.60 13.71
CA ILE A 74 -22.87 -34.91 12.47
C ILE A 74 -24.33 -35.09 12.82
N ALA A 75 -25.21 -34.28 12.24
CA ALA A 75 -26.65 -34.32 12.52
C ALA A 75 -27.47 -34.48 11.25
N ASP A 76 -28.49 -35.32 11.30
CA ASP A 76 -29.50 -35.37 10.25
C ASP A 76 -30.33 -34.09 10.24
N PHE A 77 -30.72 -33.66 9.04
CA PHE A 77 -31.56 -32.48 8.88
C PHE A 77 -32.99 -32.72 9.34
N MET A 78 -33.58 -33.86 8.96
CA MET A 78 -35.00 -34.19 9.21
C MET A 78 -35.15 -35.04 10.46
N MET A 79 -35.23 -34.42 11.62
CA MET A 79 -35.48 -35.11 12.90
C MET A 79 -36.74 -34.55 13.56
N PRO A 80 -37.52 -35.44 14.28
CA PRO A 80 -38.67 -35.00 15.06
C PRO A 80 -38.30 -34.04 16.19
N VAL A 81 -39.21 -33.13 16.55
CA VAL A 81 -39.09 -32.15 17.66
C VAL A 81 -38.10 -31.03 17.39
N MET A 82 -36.87 -31.32 16.89
CA MET A 82 -35.82 -30.35 16.59
C MET A 82 -35.09 -30.81 15.33
N ASN A 83 -35.15 -30.02 14.26
CA ASN A 83 -34.42 -30.34 13.04
C ASN A 83 -32.89 -30.08 13.20
N GLY A 84 -32.07 -30.70 12.33
CA GLY A 84 -30.61 -30.59 12.42
C GLY A 84 -30.07 -29.16 12.25
N GLY A 85 -30.75 -28.34 11.47
CA GLY A 85 -30.34 -26.93 11.30
C GLY A 85 -30.49 -26.11 12.58
N GLU A 86 -31.56 -26.38 13.36
CA GLU A 86 -31.77 -25.77 14.65
C GLU A 86 -30.78 -26.28 15.70
N LEU A 87 -30.59 -27.60 15.74
CA LEU A 87 -29.59 -28.23 16.59
C LEU A 87 -28.19 -27.61 16.36
N LEU A 88 -27.73 -27.60 15.14
CA LEU A 88 -26.37 -27.12 14.84
C LEU A 88 -26.18 -25.61 15.10
N ARG A 89 -27.26 -24.82 15.03
CA ARG A 89 -27.25 -23.42 15.46
C ARG A 89 -27.07 -23.28 16.98
N GLN A 90 -27.73 -24.11 17.77
CA GLN A 90 -27.56 -24.14 19.21
C GLN A 90 -26.19 -24.69 19.61
N VAL A 91 -25.68 -25.70 18.90
CA VAL A 91 -24.29 -26.21 19.09
C VAL A 91 -23.28 -25.10 18.88
N ARG A 92 -23.45 -24.25 17.85
CA ARG A 92 -22.56 -23.10 17.61
C ARG A 92 -22.53 -22.12 18.79
N GLN A 93 -23.67 -21.87 19.42
CA GLN A 93 -23.73 -20.98 20.58
C GLN A 93 -23.15 -21.62 21.84
N LEU A 94 -23.34 -22.92 22.02
CA LEU A 94 -22.90 -23.66 23.21
C LEU A 94 -21.39 -24.00 23.13
N ARG A 95 -20.94 -24.46 21.96
CA ARG A 95 -19.58 -24.93 21.67
C ARG A 95 -19.10 -24.41 20.31
N PRO A 96 -18.67 -23.16 20.21
CA PRO A 96 -18.27 -22.55 18.93
C PRO A 96 -17.17 -23.32 18.18
N GLU A 97 -16.26 -23.96 18.92
CA GLU A 97 -15.13 -24.74 18.45
C GLU A 97 -15.53 -26.08 17.82
N THR A 98 -16.67 -26.66 18.20
CA THR A 98 -17.13 -27.94 17.64
C THR A 98 -17.48 -27.78 16.17
N ILE A 99 -16.91 -28.60 15.28
CA ILE A 99 -17.23 -28.60 13.86
C ILE A 99 -18.57 -29.26 13.63
N ARG A 100 -19.41 -28.66 12.80
CA ARG A 100 -20.83 -29.02 12.60
C ARG A 100 -21.05 -29.45 11.17
N ILE A 101 -21.40 -30.74 10.97
CA ILE A 101 -21.70 -31.35 9.68
C ILE A 101 -23.17 -31.76 9.66
N MET A 102 -23.85 -31.53 8.55
CA MET A 102 -25.25 -31.86 8.34
C MET A 102 -25.39 -32.98 7.32
N LEU A 103 -26.22 -34.00 7.65
CA LEU A 103 -26.68 -34.99 6.68
C LEU A 103 -28.06 -34.54 6.12
N THR A 104 -28.28 -34.66 4.83
CA THR A 104 -29.53 -34.21 4.20
C THR A 104 -29.88 -35.02 2.96
N GLY A 105 -31.18 -35.13 2.66
CA GLY A 105 -31.70 -35.69 1.41
C GLY A 105 -31.74 -34.67 0.27
N HIS A 106 -31.98 -35.13 -0.96
CA HIS A 106 -31.98 -34.26 -2.17
C HIS A 106 -33.05 -33.15 -2.18
N ALA A 107 -34.10 -33.26 -1.38
CA ALA A 107 -35.26 -32.35 -1.37
C ALA A 107 -35.01 -31.06 -0.54
N ASP A 108 -33.98 -31.01 0.31
CA ASP A 108 -33.85 -30.01 1.37
C ASP A 108 -32.73 -28.99 1.12
N VAL A 109 -32.15 -28.97 -0.09
CA VAL A 109 -30.95 -28.16 -0.44
C VAL A 109 -31.15 -26.65 -0.16
N ASN A 110 -32.32 -26.09 -0.37
CA ASN A 110 -32.59 -24.67 -0.15
C ASN A 110 -32.59 -24.29 1.35
N ALA A 111 -33.10 -25.19 2.22
CA ALA A 111 -33.07 -24.96 3.67
C ALA A 111 -31.66 -25.09 4.25
N VAL A 112 -30.89 -26.03 3.72
CA VAL A 112 -29.45 -26.22 4.06
C VAL A 112 -28.61 -25.03 3.66
N MET A 113 -28.85 -24.42 2.49
CA MET A 113 -28.17 -23.22 2.04
C MET A 113 -28.42 -22.02 2.98
N GLY A 114 -29.61 -21.91 3.56
CA GLY A 114 -29.90 -20.92 4.61
C GLY A 114 -29.07 -21.11 5.88
N ALA A 115 -28.90 -22.35 6.32
CA ALA A 115 -28.09 -22.68 7.51
C ALA A 115 -26.59 -22.48 7.27
N MET A 116 -26.11 -22.68 6.05
CA MET A 116 -24.72 -22.38 5.66
C MET A 116 -24.44 -20.87 5.63
N LYS A 117 -25.34 -20.08 5.02
CA LYS A 117 -25.20 -18.60 4.99
C LYS A 117 -25.19 -17.98 6.40
N ALA A 118 -25.90 -18.60 7.34
CA ALA A 118 -25.88 -18.21 8.74
C ALA A 118 -24.62 -18.70 9.51
N GLY A 119 -23.68 -19.39 8.85
CA GLY A 119 -22.45 -19.94 9.46
C GLY A 119 -22.69 -21.02 10.52
N ALA A 120 -23.90 -21.63 10.55
CA ALA A 120 -24.25 -22.65 11.53
C ALA A 120 -23.68 -24.05 11.18
N VAL A 121 -23.36 -24.28 9.91
CA VAL A 121 -22.92 -25.58 9.38
C VAL A 121 -21.58 -25.41 8.64
N TYR A 122 -20.60 -26.26 8.95
CA TYR A 122 -19.32 -26.31 8.26
C TYR A 122 -19.42 -26.95 6.88
N LYS A 123 -20.11 -28.11 6.80
CA LYS A 123 -20.33 -28.85 5.55
C LYS A 123 -21.63 -29.67 5.64
N PHE A 124 -22.23 -29.91 4.49
CA PHE A 124 -23.34 -30.89 4.40
C PHE A 124 -22.92 -32.06 3.53
N ILE A 125 -23.57 -33.21 3.76
CA ILE A 125 -23.36 -34.47 3.05
C ILE A 125 -24.75 -34.98 2.62
N LEU A 126 -24.89 -35.38 1.36
CA LEU A 126 -26.14 -35.89 0.81
C LEU A 126 -26.29 -37.38 1.15
N LYS A 127 -27.55 -37.76 1.51
CA LYS A 127 -27.95 -39.16 1.64
C LYS A 127 -28.44 -39.69 0.27
N PRO A 128 -27.98 -40.85 -0.22
CA PRO A 128 -27.02 -41.77 0.39
C PRO A 128 -25.55 -41.23 0.18
N TRP A 129 -24.74 -41.35 1.21
CA TRP A 129 -23.32 -40.92 1.18
C TRP A 129 -22.42 -42.03 0.64
N ASN A 130 -21.21 -41.61 0.21
CA ASN A 130 -20.09 -42.48 -0.03
C ASN A 130 -19.23 -42.57 1.24
N ASP A 131 -18.88 -43.78 1.66
CA ASP A 131 -18.12 -44.01 2.90
C ASP A 131 -16.71 -43.34 2.86
N ASP A 132 -16.05 -43.34 1.71
CA ASP A 132 -14.72 -42.70 1.56
C ASP A 132 -14.81 -41.18 1.59
N ASP A 133 -15.82 -40.59 0.94
CA ASP A 133 -16.08 -39.14 0.97
C ASP A 133 -16.38 -38.66 2.40
N LEU A 134 -17.12 -39.49 3.16
CA LEU A 134 -17.46 -39.20 4.55
C LEU A 134 -16.22 -39.25 5.43
N ARG A 135 -15.31 -40.21 5.22
CA ARG A 135 -14.00 -40.27 5.93
C ARG A 135 -13.12 -39.08 5.63
N VAL A 136 -12.97 -38.72 4.36
CA VAL A 136 -12.19 -37.52 3.95
C VAL A 136 -12.80 -36.24 4.56
N THR A 137 -14.14 -36.12 4.53
CA THR A 137 -14.81 -34.97 5.14
C THR A 137 -14.56 -34.90 6.65
N MET A 138 -14.54 -36.04 7.33
CA MET A 138 -14.25 -36.10 8.76
C MET A 138 -12.80 -35.71 9.07
N ALA A 139 -11.82 -36.22 8.31
CA ALA A 139 -10.42 -35.85 8.48
C ALA A 139 -10.21 -34.33 8.33
N LEU A 140 -10.79 -33.72 7.30
CA LEU A 140 -10.75 -32.26 7.10
C LEU A 140 -11.44 -31.48 8.22
N ALA A 141 -12.56 -32.00 8.75
CA ALA A 141 -13.26 -31.38 9.88
C ALA A 141 -12.41 -31.38 11.16
N LEU A 142 -11.69 -32.47 11.43
CA LEU A 142 -10.80 -32.56 12.57
C LEU A 142 -9.57 -31.65 12.43
N GLU A 143 -8.97 -31.60 11.25
CA GLU A 143 -7.90 -30.64 10.95
C GLU A 143 -8.33 -29.18 11.17
N GLN A 144 -9.55 -28.84 10.72
CA GLN A 144 -10.14 -27.52 10.96
C GLN A 144 -10.34 -27.23 12.45
N HIS A 145 -10.78 -28.23 13.22
CA HIS A 145 -10.91 -28.10 14.68
C HIS A 145 -9.57 -27.82 15.35
N GLU A 146 -8.52 -28.55 14.99
CA GLU A 146 -7.17 -28.33 15.52
C GLU A 146 -6.64 -26.92 15.19
N LEU A 147 -6.87 -26.42 13.96
CA LEU A 147 -6.49 -25.08 13.57
C LEU A 147 -7.22 -24.01 14.39
N LEU A 148 -8.52 -24.19 14.67
CA LEU A 148 -9.30 -23.27 15.50
C LEU A 148 -8.80 -23.26 16.96
N GLU A 149 -8.52 -24.43 17.53
CA GLU A 149 -7.97 -24.55 18.87
C GLU A 149 -6.57 -23.93 18.99
N ARG A 150 -5.68 -24.19 18.00
CA ARG A 150 -4.35 -23.62 17.94
C ARG A 150 -4.39 -22.09 17.84
N ASN A 151 -5.28 -21.53 17.01
CA ASN A 151 -5.49 -20.08 16.92
C ASN A 151 -5.96 -19.47 18.25
N ARG A 152 -6.90 -20.14 18.94
CA ARG A 152 -7.37 -19.68 20.25
C ARG A 152 -6.25 -19.68 21.29
N ARG A 153 -5.44 -20.73 21.32
CA ARG A 153 -4.28 -20.84 22.22
C ARG A 153 -3.25 -19.74 21.95
N LEU A 154 -2.92 -19.49 20.68
CA LEU A 154 -2.02 -18.41 20.29
C LEU A 154 -2.57 -17.03 20.66
N ARG A 155 -3.88 -16.79 20.51
CA ARG A 155 -4.51 -15.55 20.94
C ARG A 155 -4.47 -15.35 22.45
N GLN A 156 -4.63 -16.42 23.23
CA GLN A 156 -4.50 -16.36 24.70
C GLN A 156 -3.06 -16.13 25.14
N GLU A 157 -2.10 -16.80 24.49
CA GLU A 157 -0.66 -16.61 24.73
C GLU A 157 -0.22 -15.17 24.37
N ASN A 158 -0.70 -14.63 23.24
CA ASN A 158 -0.46 -13.25 22.85
C ASN A 158 -1.09 -12.24 23.82
N ALA A 159 -2.29 -12.52 24.34
CA ALA A 159 -2.96 -11.64 25.30
C ALA A 159 -2.24 -11.62 26.67
N THR A 160 -1.64 -12.74 27.10
CA THR A 160 -0.80 -12.79 28.31
C THR A 160 0.55 -12.11 28.09
N GLN A 161 1.19 -12.33 26.95
CA GLN A 161 2.44 -11.64 26.57
C GLN A 161 2.23 -10.12 26.42
N SER A 162 1.07 -9.69 25.88
CA SER A 162 0.73 -8.25 25.80
C SER A 162 0.55 -7.62 27.17
N LYS A 163 0.00 -8.35 28.16
CA LYS A 163 -0.10 -7.86 29.55
C LYS A 163 1.27 -7.75 30.22
N GLU A 164 2.14 -8.72 30.01
CA GLU A 164 3.53 -8.67 30.50
C GLU A 164 4.33 -7.54 29.82
N LEU A 165 4.14 -7.34 28.50
CA LEU A 165 4.75 -6.23 27.76
C LEU A 165 4.23 -4.85 28.23
N VAL A 166 2.96 -4.72 28.58
CA VAL A 166 2.39 -3.49 29.14
C VAL A 166 2.94 -3.22 30.55
N GLU A 167 3.17 -4.25 31.36
CA GLU A 167 3.86 -4.10 32.64
C GLU A 167 5.33 -3.72 32.47
N LEU A 168 6.05 -4.37 31.54
CA LEU A 168 7.43 -4.02 31.17
C LEU A 168 7.53 -2.63 30.55
N ALA A 169 6.51 -2.19 29.77
CA ALA A 169 6.44 -0.82 29.27
C ALA A 169 6.23 0.22 30.37
N LYS A 170 5.47 -0.10 31.44
CA LYS A 170 5.38 0.76 32.63
C LYS A 170 6.75 0.91 33.31
N TYR A 171 7.55 -0.15 33.36
CA TYR A 171 8.94 -0.06 33.84
C TYR A 171 9.86 0.68 32.87
N SER A 172 9.64 0.62 31.58
CA SER A 172 10.39 1.35 30.53
C SER A 172 10.11 2.86 30.59
N VAL A 173 8.88 3.27 30.82
CA VAL A 173 8.52 4.70 31.08
C VAL A 173 9.20 5.21 32.34
N SER A 174 9.39 4.36 33.34
CA SER A 174 10.16 4.65 34.56
C SER A 174 11.66 4.90 34.27
N ASN A 175 12.21 4.27 33.23
CA ASN A 175 13.63 4.41 32.87
C ASN A 175 13.98 5.73 32.15
N ARG A 176 13.03 6.39 31.51
CA ARG A 176 13.26 7.64 30.78
C ARG A 176 13.53 8.87 31.65
N SER A 177 13.22 8.77 32.90
CA SER A 177 13.42 9.86 33.86
C SER A 177 14.26 9.43 35.04
N GLN A 178 15.28 8.59 34.80
CA GLN A 178 16.18 8.15 35.89
C GLN A 178 16.85 9.34 36.59
N ILE A 179 17.19 10.39 35.82
CA ILE A 179 17.71 11.62 36.41
C ILE A 179 16.70 12.28 37.38
N ALA A 180 15.42 12.33 37.03
CA ALA A 180 14.39 12.91 37.89
C ALA A 180 14.20 12.09 39.20
N ILE A 181 14.23 10.77 39.08
CA ILE A 181 14.12 9.85 40.24
C ILE A 181 15.36 10.00 41.14
N MET A 182 16.54 10.08 40.55
CA MET A 182 17.80 10.28 41.28
C MET A 182 17.82 11.61 42.00
N LEU A 183 17.41 12.71 41.35
CA LEU A 183 17.33 14.03 41.97
C LEU A 183 16.27 14.09 43.09
N ASN A 184 15.16 13.38 42.95
CA ASN A 184 14.17 13.26 44.02
C ASN A 184 14.73 12.49 45.24
N LYS A 185 15.43 11.36 45.02
CA LYS A 185 16.11 10.60 46.10
C LYS A 185 17.15 11.42 46.82
N LYS A 186 17.75 12.43 46.17
CA LYS A 186 18.72 13.35 46.76
C LYS A 186 18.08 14.62 47.31
N ASN A 187 16.72 14.69 47.37
CA ASN A 187 15.93 15.83 47.85
C ASN A 187 16.15 17.15 47.07
N LEU A 188 16.62 17.09 45.83
CA LEU A 188 16.76 18.26 44.96
C LEU A 188 15.49 18.56 44.16
N LEU A 189 14.66 17.53 43.90
CA LEU A 189 13.31 17.66 43.34
C LEU A 189 12.30 17.10 44.32
N ASN A 190 11.17 17.79 44.50
CA ASN A 190 10.05 17.25 45.27
C ASN A 190 9.14 16.39 44.37
N LEU A 191 8.24 15.59 45.01
CA LEU A 191 7.37 14.66 44.30
C LEU A 191 6.43 15.37 43.28
N ALA A 192 5.97 16.58 43.61
CA ALA A 192 5.09 17.36 42.74
C ALA A 192 5.83 17.80 41.46
N GLN A 193 7.10 18.22 41.60
CA GLN A 193 7.96 18.58 40.45
C GLN A 193 8.25 17.38 39.57
N VAL A 194 8.48 16.20 40.16
CA VAL A 194 8.66 14.96 39.40
C VAL A 194 7.38 14.58 38.62
N GLN A 195 6.22 14.70 39.26
CA GLN A 195 4.94 14.44 38.61
C GLN A 195 4.65 15.44 37.47
N GLU A 196 4.97 16.70 37.66
CA GLU A 196 4.87 17.74 36.63
C GLU A 196 5.81 17.45 35.47
N LEU A 197 7.05 17.05 35.77
CA LEU A 197 8.02 16.66 34.73
C LEU A 197 7.51 15.51 33.88
N PHE A 198 6.94 14.47 34.48
CA PHE A 198 6.34 13.35 33.74
C PHE A 198 5.18 13.78 32.85
N ARG A 199 4.31 14.70 33.29
CA ARG A 199 3.25 15.27 32.46
C ARG A 199 3.80 16.06 31.28
N LEU A 200 4.85 16.85 31.52
CA LEU A 200 5.51 17.63 30.49
C LEU A 200 6.24 16.74 29.47
N GLN A 201 6.84 15.64 29.92
CA GLN A 201 7.46 14.67 29.02
C GLN A 201 6.45 13.95 28.10
N GLN A 202 5.20 13.76 28.58
CA GLN A 202 4.12 13.22 27.73
C GLN A 202 3.67 14.21 26.65
N SER A 203 3.75 15.52 26.92
CA SER A 203 3.31 16.58 26.00
C SER A 203 4.45 17.20 25.18
N ARG A 204 5.68 17.21 25.70
CA ARG A 204 6.87 17.76 25.05
C ARG A 204 7.97 16.71 25.00
N ARG A 205 8.43 16.37 23.81
CA ARG A 205 9.51 15.38 23.60
C ARG A 205 10.89 15.99 23.82
N GLU A 206 11.08 16.63 24.98
CA GLU A 206 12.36 17.27 25.36
C GLU A 206 13.07 16.45 26.44
N PRO A 207 14.44 16.47 26.48
CA PRO A 207 15.19 15.80 27.53
C PRO A 207 14.77 16.28 28.93
N ALA A 208 14.66 15.35 29.88
CA ALA A 208 14.26 15.67 31.25
C ALA A 208 15.18 16.71 31.89
N LEU A 209 16.48 16.59 31.67
CA LEU A 209 17.49 17.54 32.16
C LEU A 209 17.21 18.95 31.66
N ARG A 210 16.90 19.11 30.36
CA ARG A 210 16.60 20.41 29.78
C ARG A 210 15.41 21.08 30.44
N MET A 211 14.31 20.34 30.64
CA MET A 211 13.11 20.86 31.30
C MET A 211 13.37 21.27 32.76
N ILE A 212 14.21 20.51 33.49
CA ILE A 212 14.61 20.83 34.87
C ILE A 212 15.38 22.14 34.90
N LEU A 213 16.33 22.33 33.99
CA LEU A 213 17.17 23.53 33.91
C LEU A 213 16.37 24.76 33.43
N GLU A 214 15.54 24.63 32.40
CA GLU A 214 14.69 25.72 31.90
C GLU A 214 13.68 26.22 32.95
N ARG A 215 13.21 25.35 33.84
CA ARG A 215 12.35 25.72 34.96
C ARG A 215 13.12 26.28 36.17
N GLY A 216 14.43 26.19 36.15
CA GLY A 216 15.25 26.64 37.27
C GLY A 216 15.03 25.85 38.57
N TRP A 217 14.57 24.60 38.49
CA TRP A 217 14.31 23.78 39.66
C TRP A 217 15.58 23.32 40.37
N VAL A 218 16.65 23.09 39.63
CA VAL A 218 17.95 22.67 40.14
C VAL A 218 19.05 23.34 39.30
N GLU A 219 20.14 23.76 39.95
CA GLU A 219 21.31 24.27 39.23
C GLU A 219 22.09 23.14 38.56
N GLU A 220 22.56 23.36 37.31
CA GLU A 220 23.30 22.36 36.51
C GLU A 220 24.52 21.82 37.26
N LYS A 221 25.25 22.68 37.96
CA LYS A 221 26.43 22.29 38.75
C LYS A 221 26.11 21.28 39.84
N ALA A 222 24.98 21.42 40.51
CA ALA A 222 24.53 20.46 41.53
C ALA A 222 24.18 19.10 40.94
N ILE A 223 23.58 19.10 39.72
CA ILE A 223 23.29 17.88 39.00
C ILE A 223 24.58 17.18 38.57
N HIS A 224 25.52 17.91 37.99
CA HIS A 224 26.81 17.38 37.57
C HIS A 224 27.62 16.78 38.75
N ASP A 225 27.65 17.45 39.90
CA ASP A 225 28.35 16.93 41.08
C ASP A 225 27.75 15.58 41.56
N ILE A 226 26.46 15.41 41.44
CA ILE A 226 25.79 14.14 41.77
C ILE A 226 26.07 13.07 40.73
N LEU A 227 25.97 13.39 39.42
CA LEU A 227 26.24 12.46 38.34
C LEU A 227 27.68 11.93 38.40
N ARG A 228 28.64 12.77 38.66
CA ARG A 228 30.06 12.39 38.84
C ARG A 228 30.26 11.42 40.01
N ARG A 229 29.63 11.69 41.18
CA ARG A 229 29.77 10.85 42.37
C ARG A 229 29.07 9.52 42.28
N GLU A 230 27.89 9.47 41.64
CA GLU A 230 27.06 8.27 41.60
C GLU A 230 27.48 7.35 40.39
N LEU A 231 27.88 7.90 39.27
CA LEU A 231 28.19 7.17 38.06
C LEU A 231 29.68 6.97 37.80
N LEU A 232 30.55 7.60 38.63
CA LEU A 232 32.01 7.56 38.45
C LEU A 232 32.46 7.93 37.02
N LEU A 233 31.73 8.89 36.41
CA LEU A 233 32.08 9.37 35.05
C LEU A 233 33.05 10.52 35.13
N ASP A 234 34.04 10.54 34.19
CA ASP A 234 34.93 11.65 34.03
C ASP A 234 34.25 12.81 33.32
N GLU A 235 34.50 14.03 33.78
CA GLU A 235 34.07 15.25 33.10
C GLU A 235 35.14 15.69 32.10
N VAL A 236 34.72 15.98 30.86
CA VAL A 236 35.63 16.36 29.79
C VAL A 236 35.50 17.85 29.51
N ALA A 237 36.64 18.58 29.52
CA ALA A 237 36.74 19.97 29.09
C ALA A 237 36.68 19.98 27.55
N LEU A 238 35.51 20.32 26.99
CA LEU A 238 35.29 20.28 25.52
C LEU A 238 36.08 21.33 24.76
N ASP A 239 36.51 22.41 25.43
CA ASP A 239 37.30 23.48 24.82
C ASP A 239 38.70 23.02 24.34
N GLU A 240 39.22 21.93 24.94
CA GLU A 240 40.55 21.38 24.60
C GLU A 240 40.47 20.21 23.60
N VAL A 241 39.26 19.77 23.24
CA VAL A 241 39.06 18.61 22.35
C VAL A 241 38.75 19.06 20.92
N SER A 242 39.59 18.68 19.96
CA SER A 242 39.28 18.84 18.54
C SER A 242 38.48 17.65 18.03
N VAL A 243 37.35 17.90 17.35
CA VAL A 243 36.51 16.87 16.77
C VAL A 243 36.78 16.75 15.28
N ASP A 244 37.07 15.53 14.82
CA ASP A 244 37.22 15.24 13.39
C ASP A 244 35.87 15.39 12.68
N PRO A 245 35.76 16.12 11.55
CA PRO A 245 34.55 16.22 10.76
C PRO A 245 33.96 14.88 10.36
N ALA A 246 34.80 13.85 10.13
CA ALA A 246 34.35 12.49 9.85
C ALA A 246 33.64 11.84 11.06
N VAL A 247 34.07 12.15 12.29
CA VAL A 247 33.44 11.68 13.53
C VAL A 247 32.19 12.49 13.81
N ALA A 248 32.21 13.79 13.56
CA ALA A 248 31.06 14.67 13.70
C ALA A 248 29.88 14.18 12.81
N SER A 249 30.15 13.76 11.59
CA SER A 249 29.15 13.28 10.66
C SER A 249 28.46 11.96 11.04
N LEU A 250 28.95 11.25 12.08
CA LEU A 250 28.35 10.01 12.58
C LEU A 250 27.06 10.25 13.37
N VAL A 251 26.88 11.45 13.96
CA VAL A 251 25.69 11.83 14.69
C VAL A 251 25.09 13.09 14.05
N PRO A 252 23.84 13.09 13.64
CA PRO A 252 23.18 14.25 13.02
C PRO A 252 23.20 15.49 13.90
N HIS A 253 23.47 16.67 13.30
CA HIS A 253 23.51 17.98 13.99
C HIS A 253 22.25 18.26 14.80
N THR A 254 21.06 17.96 14.26
CA THR A 254 19.76 18.17 14.91
C THR A 254 19.59 17.34 16.18
N ILE A 255 20.10 16.10 16.17
CA ILE A 255 20.11 15.24 17.36
C ILE A 255 21.08 15.80 18.38
N CYS A 256 22.27 16.21 17.94
CA CYS A 256 23.25 16.83 18.81
C CYS A 256 22.68 18.05 19.55
N GLN A 257 22.01 18.95 18.81
CA GLN A 257 21.43 20.18 19.33
C GLN A 257 20.21 19.95 20.22
N ARG A 258 19.35 18.99 19.85
CA ARG A 258 18.14 18.69 20.60
C ARG A 258 18.42 17.95 21.89
N GLN A 259 19.32 16.98 21.83
CA GLN A 259 19.59 16.05 22.93
C GLN A 259 20.82 16.42 23.77
N TRP A 260 21.49 17.52 23.43
CA TRP A 260 22.71 17.98 24.08
C TRP A 260 23.78 16.89 24.16
N VAL A 261 24.19 16.43 22.98
CA VAL A 261 25.24 15.43 22.81
C VAL A 261 26.19 15.85 21.70
N VAL A 262 27.46 15.48 21.79
CA VAL A 262 28.43 15.71 20.71
C VAL A 262 29.40 14.54 20.62
N PRO A 263 29.61 13.93 19.41
CA PRO A 263 30.61 12.90 19.21
C PRO A 263 32.00 13.51 19.25
N LEU A 264 32.91 12.88 20.01
CA LEU A 264 34.24 13.42 20.23
C LEU A 264 35.32 12.67 19.46
N LYS A 265 35.31 11.32 19.57
CA LYS A 265 36.38 10.50 19.00
C LYS A 265 35.85 9.08 18.70
N LEU A 266 36.34 8.50 17.60
CA LEU A 266 36.08 7.11 17.26
C LEU A 266 37.32 6.25 17.54
N GLU A 267 37.22 5.27 18.41
CA GLU A 267 38.27 4.32 18.76
C GLU A 267 37.87 2.91 18.34
N GLY A 268 38.24 2.51 17.13
CA GLY A 268 37.84 1.23 16.54
C GLY A 268 36.30 1.18 16.31
N ARG A 269 35.56 0.47 17.15
CA ARG A 269 34.09 0.38 17.13
C ARG A 269 33.44 1.13 18.29
N ARG A 270 34.19 1.90 19.06
CA ARG A 270 33.68 2.68 20.19
C ARG A 270 33.68 4.15 19.86
N LEU A 271 32.53 4.79 19.99
CA LEU A 271 32.36 6.22 19.83
C LEU A 271 32.33 6.87 21.21
N LEU A 272 33.29 7.73 21.49
CA LEU A 272 33.29 8.58 22.67
C LEU A 272 32.31 9.74 22.43
N LEU A 273 31.34 9.88 23.30
CA LEU A 273 30.22 10.80 23.16
C LEU A 273 30.10 11.68 24.41
N ALA A 274 30.23 12.99 24.28
CA ALA A 274 29.90 13.92 25.35
C ALA A 274 28.36 14.05 25.45
N VAL A 275 27.85 13.89 26.68
CA VAL A 275 26.42 13.94 26.97
C VAL A 275 26.16 14.79 28.21
N ALA A 276 25.04 15.52 28.21
CA ALA A 276 24.60 16.25 29.39
C ALA A 276 23.83 15.35 30.38
N ASP A 277 23.10 14.33 29.88
CA ASP A 277 22.38 13.34 30.66
C ASP A 277 22.81 11.91 30.29
N PRO A 278 23.77 11.32 31.03
CA PRO A 278 24.23 9.96 30.78
C PRO A 278 23.23 8.89 31.26
N LEU A 279 22.17 9.25 31.99
CA LEU A 279 21.12 8.37 32.47
C LEU A 279 19.96 8.19 31.46
N ASP A 280 19.97 8.94 30.37
CA ASP A 280 19.01 8.76 29.29
C ASP A 280 19.38 7.53 28.44
N ALA A 281 18.94 6.35 28.93
CA ALA A 281 19.20 5.08 28.26
C ALA A 281 18.53 5.04 26.86
N GLY A 282 17.36 5.66 26.70
CA GLY A 282 16.65 5.74 25.42
C GLY A 282 17.48 6.48 24.38
N LEU A 283 18.03 7.62 24.73
CA LEU A 283 18.95 8.38 23.86
C LEU A 283 20.18 7.56 23.47
N LEU A 284 20.81 6.90 24.43
CA LEU A 284 22.02 6.11 24.16
C LEU A 284 21.71 4.90 23.26
N ASP A 285 20.57 4.27 23.43
CA ASP A 285 20.14 3.16 22.58
C ASP A 285 19.77 3.64 21.17
N ASP A 286 19.11 4.78 21.03
CA ASP A 286 18.85 5.42 19.73
C ASP A 286 20.16 5.76 18.99
N LEU A 287 21.12 6.33 19.69
CA LEU A 287 22.43 6.66 19.11
C LEU A 287 23.26 5.39 18.77
N ARG A 288 23.21 4.32 19.57
CA ARG A 288 23.80 3.02 19.21
C ARG A 288 23.18 2.46 17.95
N PHE A 289 21.87 2.59 17.82
CA PHE A 289 21.13 2.13 16.66
C PHE A 289 21.49 2.94 15.40
N ILE A 290 21.55 4.28 15.51
CA ILE A 290 21.86 5.18 14.40
C ILE A 290 23.29 5.00 13.91
N THR A 291 24.25 4.87 14.84
CA THR A 291 25.69 4.81 14.50
C THR A 291 26.18 3.38 14.22
N GLY A 292 25.50 2.35 14.75
CA GLY A 292 25.96 0.97 14.71
C GLY A 292 27.24 0.73 15.53
N LEU A 293 27.59 1.64 16.46
CA LEU A 293 28.81 1.66 17.25
C LEU A 293 28.52 1.44 18.74
N GLU A 294 29.52 0.96 19.49
CA GLU A 294 29.47 0.98 20.93
C GLU A 294 29.70 2.42 21.43
N LEU A 295 28.84 2.92 22.30
CA LEU A 295 28.94 4.27 22.85
C LEU A 295 29.61 4.27 24.21
N THR A 296 30.54 5.18 24.41
CA THR A 296 31.15 5.49 25.69
C THR A 296 30.77 6.93 26.08
N PRO A 297 29.75 7.12 26.94
CA PRO A 297 29.33 8.46 27.35
C PRO A 297 30.36 9.08 28.31
N VAL A 298 30.65 10.35 28.11
CA VAL A 298 31.42 11.21 29.05
C VAL A 298 30.58 12.42 29.39
N LEU A 299 30.71 12.90 30.63
CA LEU A 299 29.90 14.01 31.13
C LEU A 299 30.48 15.35 30.67
N ALA A 300 29.59 16.23 30.17
CA ALA A 300 29.98 17.61 29.86
C ALA A 300 28.78 18.56 30.12
N SER A 301 29.07 19.84 30.41
CA SER A 301 28.00 20.81 30.68
C SER A 301 27.21 21.12 29.41
N SER A 302 25.91 21.43 29.58
CA SER A 302 25.03 21.77 28.45
C SER A 302 25.56 22.96 27.64
N GLN A 303 26.17 23.98 28.30
CA GLN A 303 26.76 25.12 27.65
C GLN A 303 27.99 24.73 26.82
N ALA A 304 28.90 23.90 27.37
CA ALA A 304 30.07 23.44 26.65
C ALA A 304 29.71 22.58 25.43
N ILE A 305 28.66 21.71 25.56
CA ILE A 305 28.15 20.92 24.44
C ILE A 305 27.57 21.80 23.34
N LEU A 306 26.73 22.79 23.67
CA LEU A 306 26.14 23.70 22.70
C LEU A 306 27.21 24.59 22.00
N ALA A 307 28.20 25.08 22.74
CA ALA A 307 29.33 25.80 22.16
C ALA A 307 30.12 24.92 21.17
N LYS A 308 30.37 23.66 21.56
CA LYS A 308 31.10 22.70 20.69
C LYS A 308 30.28 22.29 19.47
N ILE A 309 28.97 22.12 19.59
CA ILE A 309 28.08 21.87 18.43
C ILE A 309 28.17 23.05 17.46
N THR A 310 28.15 24.30 17.94
CA THR A 310 28.24 25.48 17.08
C THR A 310 29.61 25.55 16.40
N GLU A 311 30.70 25.18 17.09
CA GLU A 311 32.07 25.14 16.53
C GLU A 311 32.16 24.06 15.42
N VAL A 312 31.66 22.85 15.69
CA VAL A 312 31.84 21.69 14.81
C VAL A 312 30.89 21.70 13.62
N TYR A 313 29.66 22.17 13.80
CA TYR A 313 28.60 22.13 12.79
C TYR A 313 28.22 23.53 12.24
N GLY A 314 28.64 24.63 12.87
CA GLY A 314 28.22 26.00 12.55
C GLY A 314 28.80 26.60 11.27
N SER A 315 29.61 25.88 10.50
CA SER A 315 30.19 26.30 9.23
C SER A 315 29.66 25.55 8.01
N ALA A 316 28.63 24.73 8.15
CA ALA A 316 28.07 23.89 7.07
C ALA A 316 26.81 24.50 6.45
N ASP A 317 26.88 25.76 5.97
CA ASP A 317 25.97 26.20 4.90
C ASP A 317 26.49 25.67 3.56
N GLY A 318 25.91 24.57 3.11
CA GLY A 318 26.09 24.07 1.74
C GLY A 318 26.77 22.72 1.61
N ALA A 319 25.99 21.68 1.58
CA ALA A 319 26.00 20.63 0.58
C ALA A 319 25.26 19.34 1.06
N GLY A 320 24.08 19.11 0.57
CA GLY A 320 23.68 17.77 0.06
C GLY A 320 23.29 16.67 1.04
N PHE A 321 23.13 16.89 2.35
CA PHE A 321 22.69 15.83 3.30
C PHE A 321 21.41 16.16 4.09
N ASN A 322 20.73 17.24 3.74
CA ASN A 322 19.61 17.79 4.54
C ASN A 322 18.25 17.09 4.36
N ASP A 323 18.12 16.15 3.42
CA ASP A 323 16.77 15.63 3.10
C ASP A 323 16.23 14.64 4.15
N LEU A 324 17.08 13.84 4.77
CA LEU A 324 16.64 12.86 5.77
C LEU A 324 16.30 13.52 7.11
N GLU A 325 17.06 14.54 7.51
CA GLU A 325 16.84 15.30 8.75
C GLU A 325 15.59 16.18 8.66
N THR A 326 15.37 16.80 7.52
CA THR A 326 14.18 17.62 7.28
C THR A 326 12.92 16.76 7.29
N ILE A 327 12.99 15.53 6.78
CA ILE A 327 11.86 14.59 6.72
C ILE A 327 11.55 13.98 8.09
N VAL A 328 12.56 13.68 8.90
CA VAL A 328 12.39 13.10 10.25
C VAL A 328 11.97 14.16 11.29
N ASN A 329 12.32 15.44 11.08
CA ASN A 329 12.06 16.54 12.02
C ASN A 329 10.87 17.43 11.64
N MET A 330 10.23 17.22 10.49
CA MET A 330 8.99 17.92 10.16
C MET A 330 7.85 17.37 11.03
N THR A 331 7.25 18.26 11.83
CA THR A 331 5.97 18.13 12.56
C THR A 331 5.51 16.71 12.79
N ASP A 332 5.10 16.38 14.01
CA ASP A 332 4.64 15.06 14.44
C ASP A 332 4.17 14.19 13.24
N PRO A 333 4.93 13.14 12.84
CA PRO A 333 4.56 12.30 11.70
C PRO A 333 3.22 11.58 11.88
N TYR A 334 2.67 11.66 13.10
CA TYR A 334 1.44 10.99 13.54
C TYR A 334 0.19 11.86 13.45
N GLU A 335 0.31 13.17 13.36
CA GLU A 335 -0.88 14.01 13.13
C GLU A 335 -1.45 13.77 11.73
N GLY A 336 -1.66 12.51 11.33
CA GLY A 336 -2.41 12.35 10.12
C GLY A 336 -2.20 11.15 9.22
N ILE A 337 -1.68 10.01 9.67
CA ILE A 337 -1.83 8.76 8.93
C ILE A 337 -2.73 7.81 9.71
N GLU A 338 -3.98 7.67 9.30
CA GLU A 338 -4.86 6.58 9.71
C GLU A 338 -4.82 5.49 8.63
N ILE A 339 -4.57 4.24 9.03
CA ILE A 339 -4.73 3.08 8.16
C ILE A 339 -6.20 2.69 8.24
N VAL A 340 -6.94 2.81 7.16
CA VAL A 340 -8.33 2.36 7.08
C VAL A 340 -8.31 0.89 6.66
N ILE A 341 -8.64 -0.01 7.58
CA ILE A 341 -8.88 -1.41 7.27
C ILE A 341 -10.32 -1.52 6.80
N ASP A 342 -10.51 -1.86 5.54
CA ASP A 342 -11.82 -1.98 4.88
C ASP A 342 -12.33 -3.42 5.07
N ASP A 343 -12.75 -3.76 6.30
CA ASP A 343 -13.56 -4.95 6.56
C ASP A 343 -14.46 -4.72 7.78
N GLY A 344 -15.75 -5.01 7.54
CA GLY A 344 -16.82 -4.78 8.48
C GLY A 344 -16.66 -5.47 9.83
N GLU A 345 -17.07 -4.73 10.85
CA GLU A 345 -17.44 -5.19 12.19
C GLU A 345 -16.35 -5.90 12.99
N ASP A 346 -15.37 -5.10 13.50
CA ASP A 346 -14.98 -5.08 14.91
C ASP A 346 -13.98 -3.95 15.11
N ASN A 347 -14.47 -2.81 15.63
CA ASN A 347 -13.67 -1.65 16.03
C ASN A 347 -12.79 -2.00 17.23
N LEU A 348 -11.63 -2.55 16.98
CA LEU A 348 -10.46 -2.32 17.80
C LEU A 348 -9.55 -1.41 16.97
N SER A 349 -9.62 -0.11 17.23
CA SER A 349 -8.78 0.84 16.53
C SER A 349 -7.32 0.50 16.81
N LEU A 350 -6.52 0.46 15.76
CA LEU A 350 -5.06 0.34 15.87
C LEU A 350 -4.47 1.47 16.74
N GLU A 351 -5.23 2.56 16.95
CA GLU A 351 -4.94 3.64 17.88
C GLU A 351 -4.85 3.16 19.35
N ASP A 352 -5.71 2.24 19.80
CA ASP A 352 -5.65 1.70 21.17
C ASP A 352 -4.43 0.79 21.38
N LEU A 353 -3.87 0.21 20.32
CA LEU A 353 -2.64 -0.60 20.36
C LEU A 353 -1.37 0.25 20.18
N LEU A 354 -1.45 1.47 19.63
CA LEU A 354 -0.32 2.34 19.32
C LEU A 354 -0.10 3.47 20.34
N HIS A 355 -1.07 3.78 21.19
CA HIS A 355 -1.00 4.88 22.16
C HIS A 355 -0.07 4.64 23.37
N GLY A 356 0.73 3.58 23.39
CA GLY A 356 1.58 3.23 24.54
C GLY A 356 3.09 3.17 24.32
N THR A 357 3.59 3.22 23.07
CA THR A 357 5.03 2.99 22.80
C THR A 357 5.57 3.98 21.78
N GLU A 358 6.78 4.52 22.03
CA GLU A 358 7.55 5.23 21.00
C GLU A 358 7.76 4.32 19.81
N GLU A 359 7.28 4.73 18.66
CA GLU A 359 7.38 3.91 17.46
C GLU A 359 8.84 3.73 17.03
N PRO A 360 9.21 2.50 16.62
CA PRO A 360 10.53 2.21 16.08
C PRO A 360 10.91 3.16 14.92
N PRO A 361 12.17 3.56 14.79
CA PRO A 361 12.64 4.48 13.73
C PRO A 361 12.21 4.07 12.32
N ALA A 362 12.09 2.77 12.06
CA ALA A 362 11.63 2.25 10.77
C ALA A 362 10.16 2.63 10.46
N ILE A 363 9.30 2.69 11.46
CA ILE A 363 7.88 3.05 11.29
C ILE A 363 7.78 4.52 10.93
N ARG A 364 8.44 5.40 11.69
CA ARG A 364 8.50 6.85 11.41
C ARG A 364 9.04 7.12 10.01
N LEU A 365 10.10 6.41 9.61
CA LEU A 365 10.71 6.58 8.31
C LEU A 365 9.76 6.16 7.17
N VAL A 366 9.06 5.04 7.29
CA VAL A 366 8.06 4.60 6.30
C VAL A 366 6.95 5.64 6.15
N ASN A 367 6.39 6.11 7.27
CA ASN A 367 5.32 7.10 7.28
C ASN A 367 5.78 8.43 6.66
N SER A 368 6.98 8.91 7.03
CA SER A 368 7.55 10.15 6.47
C SER A 368 7.79 10.05 4.97
N VAL A 369 8.30 8.90 4.48
CA VAL A 369 8.51 8.65 3.05
C VAL A 369 7.18 8.69 2.27
N ILE A 370 6.13 8.09 2.82
CA ILE A 370 4.80 8.07 2.19
C ILE A 370 4.19 9.47 2.19
N LEU A 371 4.21 10.18 3.32
CA LEU A 371 3.66 11.53 3.44
C LEU A 371 4.34 12.51 2.50
N GLU A 372 5.67 12.49 2.46
CA GLU A 372 6.43 13.39 1.60
C GLU A 372 6.19 13.10 0.12
N ALA A 373 6.08 11.82 -0.26
CA ALA A 373 5.70 11.44 -1.62
C ALA A 373 4.31 11.99 -2.00
N ILE A 374 3.33 11.90 -1.07
CA ILE A 374 1.98 12.45 -1.28
C ILE A 374 2.01 13.97 -1.39
N ARG A 375 2.79 14.67 -0.56
CA ARG A 375 2.97 16.13 -0.62
C ARG A 375 3.58 16.60 -1.94
N GLN A 376 4.58 15.86 -2.43
CA GLN A 376 5.23 16.17 -3.71
C GLN A 376 4.42 15.73 -4.94
N GLY A 377 3.25 15.12 -4.75
CA GLY A 377 2.42 14.66 -5.86
C GLY A 377 3.02 13.48 -6.63
N ALA A 378 3.80 12.64 -5.96
CA ALA A 378 4.36 11.44 -6.58
C ALA A 378 3.24 10.44 -6.96
N SER A 379 3.40 9.79 -8.10
CA SER A 379 2.54 8.68 -8.54
C SER A 379 3.03 7.33 -8.03
N ASP A 380 4.35 7.17 -7.87
CA ASP A 380 4.94 5.92 -7.41
C ASP A 380 6.13 6.22 -6.48
N ILE A 381 6.32 5.36 -5.47
CA ILE A 381 7.48 5.34 -4.58
C ILE A 381 8.24 4.05 -4.85
N HIS A 382 9.54 4.15 -5.11
CA HIS A 382 10.40 3.01 -5.33
C HIS A 382 11.43 2.92 -4.21
N ILE A 383 11.46 1.79 -3.51
CA ILE A 383 12.48 1.44 -2.52
C ILE A 383 13.42 0.46 -3.20
N GLN A 384 14.59 0.94 -3.57
CA GLN A 384 15.55 0.18 -4.36
C GLN A 384 16.81 -0.13 -3.56
N PRO A 385 17.01 -1.38 -3.08
CA PRO A 385 18.23 -1.77 -2.41
C PRO A 385 19.40 -1.78 -3.40
N ARG A 386 20.52 -1.19 -2.99
CA ARG A 386 21.82 -1.18 -3.68
C ARG A 386 22.83 -1.87 -2.76
N THR A 387 24.04 -2.12 -3.24
CA THR A 387 25.09 -2.82 -2.49
C THR A 387 25.43 -2.15 -1.16
N LYS A 388 25.43 -0.82 -1.09
CA LYS A 388 25.84 -0.06 0.11
C LYS A 388 24.70 0.66 0.82
N ASN A 389 23.62 0.93 0.15
CA ASN A 389 22.49 1.72 0.64
C ASN A 389 21.20 1.31 0.00
N VAL A 390 20.09 1.88 0.48
CA VAL A 390 18.77 1.76 -0.13
C VAL A 390 18.36 3.13 -0.66
N MET A 391 18.05 3.21 -1.94
CA MET A 391 17.61 4.45 -2.57
C MET A 391 16.09 4.51 -2.63
N VAL A 392 15.51 5.52 -2.00
CA VAL A 392 14.09 5.87 -2.16
C VAL A 392 13.97 6.86 -3.32
N ARG A 393 13.11 6.52 -4.28
CA ARG A 393 12.90 7.30 -5.48
C ARG A 393 11.43 7.60 -5.65
N TYR A 394 11.09 8.82 -6.00
CA TYR A 394 9.72 9.23 -6.30
C TYR A 394 9.54 9.43 -7.79
N ARG A 395 8.43 8.93 -8.31
CA ARG A 395 8.01 9.26 -9.67
C ARG A 395 7.09 10.47 -9.62
N ILE A 396 7.58 11.62 -10.06
CA ILE A 396 6.84 12.88 -10.09
C ILE A 396 6.70 13.29 -11.55
N ASP A 397 5.48 13.56 -12.00
CA ASP A 397 5.17 13.92 -13.38
C ASP A 397 5.79 12.97 -14.42
N GLY A 398 5.83 11.66 -14.10
CA GLY A 398 6.36 10.60 -14.95
C GLY A 398 7.88 10.37 -14.86
N ILE A 399 8.64 11.27 -14.21
CA ILE A 399 10.10 11.17 -14.03
C ILE A 399 10.42 10.56 -12.68
N LEU A 400 11.32 9.58 -12.67
CA LEU A 400 11.80 8.93 -11.47
C LEU A 400 13.02 9.70 -10.92
N MET A 401 12.92 10.25 -9.71
CA MET A 401 13.93 11.08 -9.05
C MET A 401 14.45 10.40 -7.80
N ASP A 402 15.76 10.41 -7.59
CA ASP A 402 16.38 9.98 -6.33
C ASP A 402 16.06 11.03 -5.25
N LYS A 403 15.53 10.60 -4.11
CA LYS A 403 15.05 11.50 -3.04
C LYS A 403 15.77 11.27 -1.72
N ILE A 404 15.79 10.03 -1.24
CA ILE A 404 16.27 9.70 0.08
C ILE A 404 17.21 8.50 -0.02
N GLN A 405 18.33 8.58 0.67
CA GLN A 405 19.26 7.49 0.82
C GLN A 405 19.15 6.93 2.23
N ILE A 406 18.76 5.66 2.37
CA ILE A 406 18.58 4.97 3.64
C ILE A 406 19.79 4.02 3.86
N PRO A 407 20.34 3.93 5.08
CA PRO A 407 21.33 2.92 5.41
C PRO A 407 20.81 1.50 5.14
N HIS A 408 21.66 0.63 4.56
CA HIS A 408 21.26 -0.73 4.21
C HIS A 408 20.79 -1.55 5.42
N ALA A 409 21.28 -1.24 6.63
CA ALA A 409 20.87 -1.88 7.88
C ALA A 409 19.36 -1.70 8.19
N LEU A 410 18.75 -0.61 7.74
CA LEU A 410 17.33 -0.32 7.95
C LEU A 410 16.42 -0.96 6.90
N HIS A 411 16.97 -1.50 5.82
CA HIS A 411 16.21 -2.03 4.69
C HIS A 411 15.20 -3.09 5.11
N GLN A 412 15.66 -4.08 5.88
CA GLN A 412 14.80 -5.19 6.29
C GLN A 412 13.64 -4.73 7.17
N SER A 413 13.89 -3.86 8.14
CA SER A 413 12.86 -3.31 9.02
C SER A 413 11.87 -2.44 8.25
N PHE A 414 12.36 -1.66 7.28
CA PHE A 414 11.55 -0.83 6.39
C PHE A 414 10.58 -1.69 5.55
N VAL A 415 11.10 -2.74 4.88
CA VAL A 415 10.30 -3.65 4.06
C VAL A 415 9.32 -4.45 4.91
N SER A 416 9.75 -4.95 6.09
CA SER A 416 8.86 -5.66 7.01
C SER A 416 7.69 -4.79 7.46
N ARG A 417 7.92 -3.50 7.74
CA ARG A 417 6.84 -2.56 8.08
C ARG A 417 5.85 -2.40 6.94
N LEU A 418 6.33 -2.23 5.71
CA LEU A 418 5.45 -2.14 4.53
C LEU A 418 4.61 -3.41 4.34
N LYS A 419 5.21 -4.59 4.55
CA LYS A 419 4.49 -5.87 4.48
C LYS A 419 3.41 -5.98 5.56
N VAL A 420 3.72 -5.59 6.80
CA VAL A 420 2.72 -5.56 7.90
C VAL A 420 1.56 -4.64 7.53
N MET A 421 1.85 -3.42 7.06
CA MET A 421 0.83 -2.44 6.68
C MET A 421 -0.08 -2.93 5.57
N SER A 422 0.41 -3.80 4.68
CA SER A 422 -0.31 -4.30 3.50
C SER A 422 -0.73 -5.77 3.61
N GLU A 423 -0.70 -6.33 4.82
CA GLU A 423 -1.09 -7.72 5.12
C GLU A 423 -0.34 -8.77 4.31
N LEU A 424 0.93 -8.48 3.96
CA LEU A 424 1.81 -9.39 3.26
C LEU A 424 2.60 -10.27 4.23
N ASP A 425 3.02 -11.44 3.76
CA ASP A 425 3.84 -12.38 4.54
C ASP A 425 5.25 -11.83 4.75
N ILE A 426 5.60 -11.53 6.02
CA ILE A 426 6.90 -11.00 6.42
C ILE A 426 7.99 -12.06 6.30
N SER A 427 7.63 -13.35 6.47
CA SER A 427 8.56 -14.46 6.45
C SER A 427 8.99 -14.86 5.04
N GLU A 428 8.12 -14.67 4.04
CA GLU A 428 8.42 -14.99 2.65
C GLU A 428 9.15 -13.80 1.97
N ARG A 429 10.41 -14.01 1.61
CA ARG A 429 11.32 -13.02 0.99
C ARG A 429 11.85 -13.45 -0.37
N ARG A 430 11.49 -14.64 -0.82
CA ARG A 430 11.99 -15.26 -2.05
C ARG A 430 11.01 -15.18 -3.21
N ARG A 431 9.76 -14.79 -2.93
CA ARG A 431 8.67 -14.68 -3.92
C ARG A 431 8.15 -13.27 -3.97
N PRO A 432 7.75 -12.78 -5.15
CA PRO A 432 7.01 -11.53 -5.27
C PRO A 432 5.70 -11.58 -4.49
N GLN A 433 5.31 -10.47 -3.90
CA GLN A 433 4.03 -10.31 -3.22
C GLN A 433 3.41 -8.98 -3.61
N ASP A 434 2.09 -8.97 -3.76
CA ASP A 434 1.30 -7.78 -4.06
C ASP A 434 0.27 -7.57 -2.95
N GLY A 435 0.17 -6.33 -2.47
CA GLY A 435 -0.75 -5.93 -1.42
C GLY A 435 -1.36 -4.55 -1.67
N ARG A 436 -2.33 -4.21 -0.84
CA ARG A 436 -3.05 -2.93 -0.94
C ARG A 436 -3.34 -2.41 0.45
N ILE A 437 -3.23 -1.09 0.62
CA ILE A 437 -3.54 -0.41 1.88
C ILE A 437 -4.20 0.94 1.56
N THR A 438 -5.19 1.31 2.34
CA THR A 438 -5.77 2.66 2.32
C THR A 438 -5.15 3.48 3.44
N VAL A 439 -4.62 4.64 3.09
CA VAL A 439 -3.97 5.57 4.00
C VAL A 439 -4.74 6.88 3.99
N LYS A 440 -5.23 7.29 5.15
CA LYS A 440 -5.83 8.61 5.37
C LYS A 440 -4.74 9.56 5.87
N THR A 441 -4.57 10.66 5.18
CA THR A 441 -3.63 11.72 5.58
C THR A 441 -4.40 13.00 5.83
N PRO A 442 -3.82 14.03 6.49
CA PRO A 442 -4.47 15.31 6.68
C PRO A 442 -4.85 16.01 5.37
N LEU A 443 -4.17 15.65 4.27
CA LEU A 443 -4.40 16.25 2.96
C LEU A 443 -5.48 15.49 2.17
N ARG A 444 -5.47 14.16 2.21
CA ARG A 444 -6.34 13.32 1.39
C ARG A 444 -6.27 11.84 1.79
N VAL A 445 -7.27 11.08 1.37
CA VAL A 445 -7.28 9.61 1.46
C VAL A 445 -6.70 9.04 0.18
N VAL A 446 -5.70 8.17 0.30
CA VAL A 446 -5.02 7.52 -0.82
C VAL A 446 -5.00 6.00 -0.65
N ASP A 447 -5.13 5.28 -1.75
CA ASP A 447 -4.84 3.86 -1.81
C ASP A 447 -3.40 3.67 -2.27
N LEU A 448 -2.66 2.83 -1.55
CA LEU A 448 -1.33 2.40 -1.94
C LEU A 448 -1.39 0.96 -2.43
N ARG A 449 -0.98 0.72 -3.68
CA ARG A 449 -0.75 -0.63 -4.19
C ARG A 449 0.73 -0.93 -4.06
N ILE A 450 1.05 -1.96 -3.29
CA ILE A 450 2.41 -2.31 -2.91
C ILE A 450 2.80 -3.60 -3.62
N SER A 451 3.93 -3.59 -4.31
CA SER A 451 4.51 -4.78 -4.93
C SER A 451 5.93 -4.97 -4.43
N THR A 452 6.24 -6.16 -3.93
CA THR A 452 7.59 -6.55 -3.48
C THR A 452 8.20 -7.52 -4.48
N LEU A 453 9.49 -7.34 -4.77
CA LEU A 453 10.23 -8.18 -5.70
C LEU A 453 11.60 -8.54 -5.10
N PRO A 454 11.92 -9.84 -4.92
CA PRO A 454 13.25 -10.27 -4.50
C PRO A 454 14.34 -9.85 -5.51
N THR A 455 15.43 -9.24 -5.01
CA THR A 455 16.61 -8.92 -5.81
C THR A 455 17.87 -9.40 -5.10
N ILE A 456 19.01 -9.38 -5.79
CA ILE A 456 20.32 -9.81 -5.22
C ILE A 456 20.75 -8.98 -4.00
N ASN A 457 20.27 -7.73 -3.88
CA ASN A 457 20.60 -6.81 -2.78
C ASN A 457 19.50 -6.74 -1.71
N GLY A 458 18.47 -7.59 -1.78
CA GLY A 458 17.29 -7.57 -0.92
C GLY A 458 16.00 -7.30 -1.69
N GLU A 459 14.88 -7.20 -0.99
CA GLU A 459 13.59 -6.97 -1.64
C GLU A 459 13.45 -5.53 -2.11
N LYS A 460 13.18 -5.36 -3.40
CA LYS A 460 12.75 -4.08 -3.98
C LYS A 460 11.25 -3.91 -3.74
N VAL A 461 10.81 -2.73 -3.34
CA VAL A 461 9.39 -2.42 -3.18
C VAL A 461 9.00 -1.27 -4.09
N VAL A 462 7.84 -1.38 -4.71
CA VAL A 462 7.20 -0.29 -5.46
C VAL A 462 5.82 -0.07 -4.88
N MET A 463 5.52 1.18 -4.53
CA MET A 463 4.20 1.59 -4.05
C MET A 463 3.60 2.57 -5.03
N ARG A 464 2.45 2.25 -5.61
CA ARG A 464 1.67 3.18 -6.44
C ARG A 464 0.68 3.92 -5.58
N ILE A 465 0.64 5.24 -5.71
CA ILE A 465 -0.26 6.13 -4.98
C ILE A 465 -1.49 6.41 -5.85
N LEU A 466 -2.66 6.04 -5.36
CA LEU A 466 -3.94 6.27 -6.01
C LEU A 466 -4.79 7.18 -5.13
N ASP A 467 -5.16 8.35 -5.62
CA ASP A 467 -5.98 9.30 -4.89
C ASP A 467 -7.46 8.96 -5.08
N ARG A 468 -8.13 8.46 -4.03
CA ARG A 468 -9.57 8.10 -4.10
C ARG A 468 -10.47 9.28 -4.42
N ASN A 469 -10.07 10.48 -3.99
CA ASN A 469 -10.85 11.71 -4.12
C ASN A 469 -10.34 12.61 -5.24
N ALA A 470 -9.48 12.09 -6.15
CA ALA A 470 -9.03 12.85 -7.29
C ALA A 470 -10.25 13.26 -8.12
N ALA A 471 -10.52 14.57 -8.20
CA ALA A 471 -11.58 15.09 -9.04
C ALA A 471 -11.34 14.67 -10.49
N VAL A 472 -12.34 14.06 -11.10
CA VAL A 472 -12.30 13.77 -12.54
C VAL A 472 -12.14 15.08 -13.28
N LEU A 473 -11.10 15.19 -14.11
CA LEU A 473 -10.88 16.37 -14.92
C LEU A 473 -12.07 16.57 -15.87
N SER A 474 -12.52 17.82 -16.02
CA SER A 474 -13.49 18.13 -17.08
C SER A 474 -12.87 17.91 -18.45
N LEU A 475 -13.70 17.71 -19.46
CA LEU A 475 -13.23 17.53 -20.85
C LEU A 475 -12.38 18.71 -21.34
N GLU A 476 -12.70 19.94 -20.87
CA GLU A 476 -11.95 21.17 -21.11
C GLU A 476 -10.58 21.17 -20.44
N GLY A 477 -10.50 20.58 -19.25
CA GLY A 477 -9.25 20.50 -18.46
C GLY A 477 -8.20 19.58 -19.05
N LEU A 478 -8.55 18.72 -20.02
CA LEU A 478 -7.62 17.79 -20.66
C LEU A 478 -6.61 18.49 -21.59
N GLY A 479 -6.91 19.72 -22.07
CA GLY A 479 -6.01 20.48 -22.93
C GLY A 479 -6.08 20.10 -24.40
N PHE A 480 -7.24 19.68 -24.91
CA PHE A 480 -7.51 19.56 -26.35
C PHE A 480 -7.53 20.94 -27.02
N GLN A 481 -7.10 20.99 -28.28
CA GLN A 481 -7.28 22.19 -29.09
C GLN A 481 -8.78 22.52 -29.25
N PRO A 482 -9.20 23.80 -29.28
CA PRO A 482 -10.64 24.17 -29.27
C PRO A 482 -11.46 23.52 -30.39
N GLY A 483 -10.91 23.42 -31.62
CA GLY A 483 -11.59 22.78 -32.74
C GLY A 483 -11.72 21.25 -32.58
N VAL A 484 -10.74 20.62 -31.95
CA VAL A 484 -10.77 19.18 -31.63
C VAL A 484 -11.77 18.91 -30.52
N LEU A 485 -11.78 19.75 -29.47
CA LEU A 485 -12.71 19.65 -28.35
C LEU A 485 -14.17 19.74 -28.82
N ALA A 486 -14.49 20.68 -29.71
CA ALA A 486 -15.85 20.83 -30.26
C ALA A 486 -16.28 19.55 -31.02
N ARG A 487 -15.40 18.95 -31.84
CA ARG A 487 -15.69 17.69 -32.53
C ARG A 487 -15.88 16.53 -31.55
N LEU A 488 -15.03 16.43 -30.54
CA LEU A 488 -15.13 15.38 -29.52
C LEU A 488 -16.43 15.46 -28.73
N ARG A 489 -16.88 16.66 -28.31
CA ARG A 489 -18.18 16.84 -27.65
C ARG A 489 -19.31 16.25 -28.49
N ASN A 490 -19.37 16.59 -29.77
CA ASN A 490 -20.40 16.08 -30.68
C ASN A 490 -20.37 14.54 -30.78
N VAL A 491 -19.20 13.91 -30.65
CA VAL A 491 -19.07 12.47 -30.69
C VAL A 491 -19.43 11.83 -29.34
N VAL A 492 -19.02 12.44 -28.23
CA VAL A 492 -19.31 11.97 -26.87
C VAL A 492 -20.82 12.06 -26.56
N ASP A 493 -21.53 13.01 -27.16
CA ASP A 493 -22.97 13.17 -26.99
C ASP A 493 -23.82 12.20 -27.84
N LYS A 494 -23.19 11.42 -28.72
CA LYS A 494 -23.91 10.39 -29.50
C LYS A 494 -24.47 9.30 -28.62
N PRO A 495 -25.66 8.77 -28.93
CA PRO A 495 -26.30 7.74 -28.12
C PRO A 495 -25.63 6.36 -28.25
N GLN A 496 -24.90 6.13 -29.34
CA GLN A 496 -24.29 4.83 -29.65
C GLN A 496 -22.97 4.97 -30.40
N GLY A 497 -22.19 3.91 -30.45
CA GLY A 497 -20.91 3.86 -31.12
C GLY A 497 -19.75 3.61 -30.17
N ILE A 498 -18.55 3.41 -30.68
CA ILE A 498 -17.35 3.16 -29.88
C ILE A 498 -16.32 4.27 -30.02
N ILE A 499 -15.81 4.75 -28.90
CA ILE A 499 -14.73 5.72 -28.80
C ILE A 499 -13.52 5.02 -28.15
N LEU A 500 -12.36 5.10 -28.81
CA LEU A 500 -11.14 4.41 -28.38
C LEU A 500 -10.07 5.43 -27.98
N ALA A 501 -9.53 5.29 -26.76
CA ALA A 501 -8.32 5.97 -26.36
C ALA A 501 -7.11 5.05 -26.50
N THR A 502 -6.02 5.51 -27.15
CA THR A 502 -4.85 4.68 -27.38
C THR A 502 -3.55 5.36 -26.96
N GLY A 503 -2.55 4.54 -26.69
CA GLY A 503 -1.24 4.99 -26.22
C GLY A 503 -0.59 4.00 -25.23
N PRO A 504 0.67 4.20 -24.85
CA PRO A 504 1.34 3.37 -23.87
C PRO A 504 0.72 3.50 -22.47
N THR A 505 1.17 2.64 -21.56
CA THR A 505 0.82 2.75 -20.13
C THR A 505 1.26 4.12 -19.58
N GLY A 506 0.39 4.76 -18.80
CA GLY A 506 0.66 6.08 -18.25
C GLY A 506 0.46 7.26 -19.20
N SER A 507 -0.10 7.05 -20.41
CA SER A 507 -0.43 8.14 -21.35
C SER A 507 -1.69 8.93 -20.98
N GLY A 508 -2.42 8.54 -19.92
CA GLY A 508 -3.62 9.22 -19.43
C GLY A 508 -4.94 8.74 -20.04
N LYS A 509 -4.96 7.57 -20.70
CA LYS A 509 -6.16 7.00 -21.36
C LYS A 509 -7.38 6.95 -20.42
N THR A 510 -7.22 6.36 -19.25
CA THR A 510 -8.29 6.24 -18.24
C THR A 510 -8.85 7.61 -17.84
N THR A 511 -7.97 8.59 -17.58
CA THR A 511 -8.38 9.96 -17.25
C THR A 511 -9.22 10.58 -18.36
N THR A 512 -8.83 10.39 -19.63
CA THR A 512 -9.56 10.89 -20.79
C THR A 512 -10.94 10.24 -20.91
N LEU A 513 -11.02 8.91 -20.76
CA LEU A 513 -12.30 8.20 -20.84
C LEU A 513 -13.22 8.54 -19.65
N TYR A 514 -12.66 8.68 -18.44
CA TYR A 514 -13.43 9.12 -17.28
C TYR A 514 -13.95 10.54 -17.44
N SER A 515 -13.17 11.45 -18.03
CA SER A 515 -13.61 12.82 -18.34
C SER A 515 -14.76 12.84 -19.34
N MET A 516 -14.73 11.93 -20.34
CA MET A 516 -15.83 11.78 -21.31
C MET A 516 -17.08 11.19 -20.65
N LEU A 517 -16.91 10.16 -19.83
CA LEU A 517 -18.01 9.56 -19.09
C LEU A 517 -18.66 10.58 -18.16
N HIS A 518 -17.86 11.37 -17.43
CA HIS A 518 -18.33 12.42 -16.54
C HIS A 518 -19.05 13.55 -17.31
N HIS A 519 -18.55 13.94 -18.50
CA HIS A 519 -19.20 14.92 -19.37
C HIS A 519 -20.60 14.46 -19.82
N ASN A 520 -20.75 13.18 -20.14
CA ASN A 520 -22.00 12.58 -20.59
C ASN A 520 -22.93 12.14 -19.43
N ALA A 521 -22.43 12.21 -18.15
CA ALA A 521 -23.15 11.68 -17.00
C ALA A 521 -24.46 12.43 -16.74
N THR A 522 -25.59 11.72 -16.84
CA THR A 522 -26.93 12.20 -16.51
C THR A 522 -27.66 11.17 -15.67
N PRO A 523 -28.56 11.58 -14.75
CA PRO A 523 -29.34 10.63 -13.93
C PRO A 523 -30.26 9.73 -14.75
N SER A 524 -30.52 10.07 -16.02
CA SER A 524 -31.42 9.31 -16.91
C SER A 524 -30.74 8.17 -17.65
N LYS A 525 -29.42 7.97 -17.49
CA LYS A 525 -28.66 6.93 -18.18
C LYS A 525 -28.01 5.97 -17.20
N ASN A 526 -27.92 4.71 -17.57
CA ASN A 526 -27.23 3.67 -16.82
C ASN A 526 -25.78 3.52 -17.32
N TYR A 527 -24.82 3.79 -16.43
CA TYR A 527 -23.38 3.72 -16.70
C TYR A 527 -22.77 2.51 -16.04
N VAL A 528 -22.05 1.69 -16.80
CA VAL A 528 -21.37 0.51 -16.27
C VAL A 528 -19.91 0.50 -16.74
N THR A 529 -18.97 0.20 -15.84
CA THR A 529 -17.56 0.05 -16.18
C THR A 529 -17.05 -1.36 -15.89
N ILE A 530 -16.08 -1.80 -16.68
CA ILE A 530 -15.36 -3.07 -16.52
C ILE A 530 -13.88 -2.77 -16.52
N GLU A 531 -13.18 -2.99 -15.41
CA GLU A 531 -11.83 -2.49 -15.22
C GLU A 531 -10.90 -3.52 -14.55
N ASP A 532 -9.60 -3.43 -14.86
CA ASP A 532 -8.55 -4.26 -14.30
C ASP A 532 -7.28 -3.43 -14.00
N PRO A 533 -7.22 -2.86 -12.81
CA PRO A 533 -8.26 -2.65 -11.81
C PRO A 533 -8.99 -1.29 -11.94
N VAL A 534 -10.03 -1.06 -11.13
CA VAL A 534 -10.67 0.25 -10.99
C VAL A 534 -9.66 1.27 -10.46
N GLU A 535 -9.52 2.43 -11.16
CA GLU A 535 -8.55 3.46 -10.80
C GLU A 535 -9.14 4.53 -9.87
N TYR A 536 -10.38 4.97 -10.11
CA TYR A 536 -11.12 5.95 -9.30
C TYR A 536 -12.54 5.48 -9.08
N TYR A 537 -13.11 5.86 -7.94
CA TYR A 537 -14.50 5.60 -7.66
C TYR A 537 -15.39 6.61 -8.41
N LEU A 538 -16.41 6.12 -9.10
CA LEU A 538 -17.39 6.91 -9.85
C LEU A 538 -18.80 6.63 -9.31
N ASP A 539 -19.37 7.55 -8.54
CA ASP A 539 -20.72 7.40 -7.97
C ASP A 539 -21.80 7.18 -9.04
N ALA A 540 -21.59 7.73 -10.23
CA ALA A 540 -22.54 7.65 -11.33
C ALA A 540 -22.51 6.32 -12.10
N ALA A 541 -21.59 5.38 -11.79
CA ALA A 541 -21.38 4.17 -12.58
C ALA A 541 -21.34 2.89 -11.73
N GLY A 542 -21.95 1.84 -12.21
CA GLY A 542 -21.74 0.49 -11.70
C GLY A 542 -20.36 -0.04 -12.13
N GLN A 543 -19.36 0.00 -11.25
CA GLN A 543 -17.98 -0.40 -11.57
C GLN A 543 -17.73 -1.86 -11.25
N VAL A 544 -17.33 -2.65 -12.26
CA VAL A 544 -17.04 -4.08 -12.14
C VAL A 544 -15.54 -4.31 -12.23
N LEU A 545 -14.97 -4.90 -11.18
CA LEU A 545 -13.57 -5.31 -11.12
C LEU A 545 -13.39 -6.70 -11.72
N ILE A 546 -12.49 -6.84 -12.69
CA ILE A 546 -12.09 -8.14 -13.25
C ILE A 546 -11.40 -8.99 -12.19
N ARG A 547 -11.74 -10.29 -12.16
CA ARG A 547 -11.15 -11.31 -11.29
C ARG A 547 -10.97 -12.61 -12.06
N GLU A 548 -9.91 -12.72 -12.83
CA GLU A 548 -9.63 -13.89 -13.69
C GLU A 548 -9.59 -15.20 -12.90
N LYS A 549 -9.10 -15.18 -11.66
CA LYS A 549 -9.02 -16.37 -10.77
C LYS A 549 -10.37 -17.04 -10.52
N ILE A 550 -11.48 -16.32 -10.62
CA ILE A 550 -12.84 -16.84 -10.44
C ILE A 550 -13.65 -16.81 -11.73
N GLY A 551 -12.99 -16.63 -12.89
CA GLY A 551 -13.64 -16.63 -14.20
C GLY A 551 -14.33 -15.31 -14.59
N LEU A 552 -14.19 -14.23 -13.81
CA LEU A 552 -14.68 -12.91 -14.20
C LEU A 552 -13.69 -12.24 -15.16
N THR A 553 -13.79 -12.56 -16.43
CA THR A 553 -12.98 -12.01 -17.54
C THR A 553 -13.75 -10.92 -18.29
N PHE A 554 -13.04 -10.08 -19.05
CA PHE A 554 -13.65 -9.00 -19.84
C PHE A 554 -14.82 -9.47 -20.72
N PRO A 555 -14.71 -10.52 -21.57
CA PRO A 555 -15.81 -10.93 -22.43
C PRO A 555 -17.00 -11.51 -21.64
N VAL A 556 -16.75 -12.24 -20.56
CA VAL A 556 -17.81 -12.82 -19.71
C VAL A 556 -18.63 -11.72 -19.03
N VAL A 557 -17.94 -10.75 -18.42
CA VAL A 557 -18.57 -9.62 -17.72
C VAL A 557 -19.32 -8.74 -18.73
N LEU A 558 -18.73 -8.42 -19.88
CA LEU A 558 -19.33 -7.58 -20.91
C LEU A 558 -20.66 -8.19 -21.43
N ARG A 559 -20.69 -9.50 -21.73
CA ARG A 559 -21.93 -10.19 -22.10
C ARG A 559 -23.01 -10.14 -21.00
N SER A 560 -22.60 -10.13 -19.75
CA SER A 560 -23.55 -10.03 -18.62
C SER A 560 -24.09 -8.61 -18.47
N ILE A 561 -23.24 -7.60 -18.66
CA ILE A 561 -23.63 -6.19 -18.59
C ILE A 561 -24.65 -5.83 -19.67
N LEU A 562 -24.54 -6.38 -20.87
CA LEU A 562 -25.54 -6.18 -21.95
C LEU A 562 -26.97 -6.64 -21.58
N ARG A 563 -27.13 -7.36 -20.47
CA ARG A 563 -28.45 -7.74 -19.90
C ARG A 563 -28.84 -6.89 -18.70
N GLN A 564 -28.05 -5.86 -18.37
CA GLN A 564 -28.28 -4.95 -17.25
C GLN A 564 -28.78 -3.57 -17.71
N ASP A 565 -29.34 -3.51 -18.92
CA ASP A 565 -29.88 -2.28 -19.52
C ASP A 565 -28.89 -1.09 -19.49
N PRO A 566 -27.64 -1.25 -19.97
CA PRO A 566 -26.65 -0.19 -19.96
C PRO A 566 -26.89 0.78 -21.13
N ASP A 567 -26.80 2.09 -20.88
CA ASP A 567 -26.74 3.10 -21.95
C ASP A 567 -25.27 3.34 -22.37
N VAL A 568 -24.38 3.37 -21.36
CA VAL A 568 -22.96 3.70 -21.55
C VAL A 568 -22.09 2.64 -20.88
N ILE A 569 -21.15 2.08 -21.63
CA ILE A 569 -20.24 1.04 -21.18
C ILE A 569 -18.81 1.56 -21.28
N LEU A 570 -18.05 1.59 -20.18
CA LEU A 570 -16.62 1.77 -20.21
C LEU A 570 -15.93 0.41 -20.05
N LEU A 571 -15.23 -0.01 -21.08
CA LEU A 571 -14.43 -1.23 -21.09
C LEU A 571 -12.96 -0.87 -20.95
N GLY A 572 -12.31 -1.27 -19.89
CA GLY A 572 -10.95 -0.89 -19.53
C GLY A 572 -9.98 -1.01 -20.69
N GLU A 573 -9.95 -2.17 -21.34
CA GLU A 573 -9.13 -2.38 -22.55
C GLU A 573 -9.63 -3.54 -23.41
N ILE A 574 -9.24 -3.51 -24.70
CA ILE A 574 -9.46 -4.59 -25.66
C ILE A 574 -8.13 -5.28 -25.93
N ARG A 575 -7.99 -6.54 -25.49
CA ARG A 575 -6.77 -7.34 -25.66
C ARG A 575 -6.89 -8.40 -26.74
N ASP A 576 -8.08 -8.94 -26.95
CA ASP A 576 -8.38 -10.12 -27.75
C ASP A 576 -9.59 -9.92 -28.66
N PHE A 577 -9.76 -10.85 -29.61
CA PHE A 577 -10.85 -10.83 -30.57
C PHE A 577 -12.22 -10.91 -29.90
N GLU A 578 -12.38 -11.79 -28.91
CA GLU A 578 -13.68 -12.03 -28.27
C GLU A 578 -14.21 -10.75 -27.58
N THR A 579 -13.32 -10.05 -26.87
CA THR A 579 -13.64 -8.77 -26.25
C THR A 579 -13.96 -7.69 -27.30
N ALA A 580 -13.17 -7.62 -28.38
CA ALA A 580 -13.39 -6.69 -29.48
C ALA A 580 -14.75 -6.93 -30.15
N GLU A 581 -15.05 -8.18 -30.49
CA GLU A 581 -16.30 -8.55 -31.14
C GLU A 581 -17.51 -8.12 -30.32
N VAL A 582 -17.55 -8.47 -29.03
CA VAL A 582 -18.69 -8.12 -28.16
C VAL A 582 -18.82 -6.61 -27.98
N ALA A 583 -17.70 -5.87 -27.79
CA ALA A 583 -17.71 -4.43 -27.61
C ALA A 583 -18.22 -3.68 -28.87
N PHE A 584 -17.76 -4.09 -30.05
CA PHE A 584 -18.19 -3.48 -31.30
C PHE A 584 -19.64 -3.82 -31.64
N HIS A 585 -20.10 -5.03 -31.34
CA HIS A 585 -21.51 -5.40 -31.49
C HIS A 585 -22.40 -4.61 -30.54
N ALA A 586 -21.97 -4.40 -29.29
CA ALA A 586 -22.68 -3.52 -28.35
C ALA A 586 -22.84 -2.10 -28.90
N ALA A 587 -21.77 -1.55 -29.47
CA ALA A 587 -21.77 -0.24 -30.09
C ALA A 587 -22.71 -0.14 -31.31
N LEU A 588 -22.91 -1.23 -32.06
CA LEU A 588 -23.84 -1.29 -33.19
C LEU A 588 -25.30 -1.48 -32.74
N THR A 589 -25.52 -2.03 -31.56
CA THR A 589 -26.87 -2.36 -31.04
C THR A 589 -27.45 -1.32 -30.10
N GLY A 590 -26.94 -0.08 -30.12
CA GLY A 590 -27.54 1.05 -29.42
C GLY A 590 -26.80 1.52 -28.16
N HIS A 591 -25.62 0.94 -27.84
CA HIS A 591 -24.86 1.33 -26.66
C HIS A 591 -23.70 2.27 -27.04
N GLN A 592 -23.43 3.22 -26.17
CA GLN A 592 -22.19 3.98 -26.25
C GLN A 592 -21.07 3.24 -25.51
N VAL A 593 -19.96 2.97 -26.21
CA VAL A 593 -18.85 2.19 -25.65
C VAL A 593 -17.58 3.05 -25.62
N PHE A 594 -16.93 3.13 -24.47
CA PHE A 594 -15.60 3.70 -24.30
C PHE A 594 -14.60 2.58 -24.03
N SER A 595 -13.44 2.57 -24.71
CA SER A 595 -12.43 1.56 -24.42
C SER A 595 -11.01 2.04 -24.74
N THR A 596 -10.02 1.20 -24.39
CA THR A 596 -8.61 1.49 -24.70
C THR A 596 -7.95 0.40 -25.52
N LEU A 597 -6.90 0.82 -26.25
CA LEU A 597 -5.96 -0.05 -26.94
C LEU A 597 -4.52 0.43 -26.70
N HIS A 598 -3.55 -0.43 -26.97
CA HIS A 598 -2.13 -0.12 -26.87
C HIS A 598 -1.50 0.03 -28.25
N THR A 599 -1.75 1.14 -28.94
CA THR A 599 -1.14 1.48 -30.23
C THR A 599 -0.53 2.88 -30.16
N ASN A 600 0.33 3.20 -31.14
CA ASN A 600 1.12 4.43 -31.12
C ASN A 600 0.46 5.62 -31.84
N SER A 601 -0.53 5.37 -32.72
CA SER A 601 -1.28 6.38 -33.47
C SER A 601 -2.74 5.96 -33.65
N ALA A 602 -3.57 6.88 -34.06
CA ALA A 602 -4.98 6.61 -34.32
C ALA A 602 -5.15 5.68 -35.54
N VAL A 603 -4.37 5.86 -36.60
CA VAL A 603 -4.40 4.98 -37.77
C VAL A 603 -3.92 3.57 -37.44
N ALA A 604 -2.85 3.43 -36.66
CA ALA A 604 -2.37 2.11 -36.22
C ALA A 604 -3.41 1.37 -35.35
N THR A 605 -4.34 2.08 -34.71
CA THR A 605 -5.44 1.46 -33.97
C THR A 605 -6.40 0.73 -34.90
N ILE A 606 -6.68 1.28 -36.09
CA ILE A 606 -7.52 0.64 -37.08
C ILE A 606 -6.86 -0.67 -37.55
N SER A 607 -5.56 -0.62 -37.90
CA SER A 607 -4.81 -1.82 -38.26
C SER A 607 -4.90 -2.89 -37.15
N ARG A 608 -4.66 -2.50 -35.92
CA ARG A 608 -4.70 -3.41 -34.76
C ARG A 608 -6.05 -4.09 -34.59
N LEU A 609 -7.16 -3.38 -34.81
CA LEU A 609 -8.51 -3.96 -34.76
C LEU A 609 -8.73 -5.02 -35.83
N LEU A 610 -8.26 -4.72 -37.06
CA LEU A 610 -8.34 -5.67 -38.19
C LEU A 610 -7.43 -6.89 -37.93
N ASP A 611 -6.22 -6.70 -37.39
CA ASP A 611 -5.28 -7.76 -37.02
C ASP A 611 -5.84 -8.66 -35.89
N LEU A 612 -6.63 -8.12 -34.99
CA LEU A 612 -7.36 -8.90 -34.00
C LEU A 612 -8.45 -9.80 -34.61
N GLY A 613 -8.82 -9.57 -35.87
CA GLY A 613 -9.82 -10.35 -36.60
C GLY A 613 -11.19 -9.64 -36.72
N LEU A 614 -11.29 -8.37 -36.30
CA LEU A 614 -12.54 -7.63 -36.41
C LEU A 614 -12.84 -7.36 -37.90
N LYS A 615 -14.07 -7.58 -38.32
CA LYS A 615 -14.48 -7.38 -39.71
C LYS A 615 -14.44 -5.89 -40.06
N PRO A 616 -13.84 -5.48 -41.21
CA PRO A 616 -13.64 -4.09 -41.58
C PRO A 616 -14.94 -3.26 -41.59
N TYR A 617 -16.07 -3.82 -42.06
CA TYR A 617 -17.34 -3.11 -42.07
C TYR A 617 -17.90 -2.86 -40.67
N VAL A 618 -17.64 -3.77 -39.69
CA VAL A 618 -18.02 -3.59 -38.29
C VAL A 618 -17.22 -2.45 -37.70
N ALA A 619 -15.90 -2.43 -37.92
CA ALA A 619 -15.04 -1.34 -37.46
C ALA A 619 -15.48 0.00 -38.07
N ALA A 620 -15.71 0.05 -39.39
CA ALA A 620 -16.10 1.27 -40.10
C ALA A 620 -17.43 1.87 -39.58
N THR A 621 -18.39 1.01 -39.22
CA THR A 621 -19.74 1.45 -38.83
C THR A 621 -19.81 1.87 -37.35
N ALA A 622 -19.18 1.08 -36.48
CA ALA A 622 -19.28 1.33 -35.04
C ALA A 622 -18.32 2.41 -34.52
N LEU A 623 -17.19 2.63 -35.20
CA LEU A 623 -16.14 3.53 -34.74
C LEU A 623 -16.57 5.00 -34.88
N GLU A 624 -16.58 5.74 -33.76
CA GLU A 624 -16.93 7.16 -33.72
C GLU A 624 -15.72 8.08 -33.51
N ALA A 625 -14.74 7.68 -32.72
CA ALA A 625 -13.47 8.38 -32.62
C ALA A 625 -12.34 7.47 -32.13
N ILE A 626 -11.12 7.81 -32.53
CA ILE A 626 -9.88 7.29 -31.94
C ILE A 626 -9.06 8.47 -31.44
N ILE A 627 -8.56 8.36 -30.21
CA ILE A 627 -7.75 9.38 -29.54
C ILE A 627 -6.42 8.78 -29.18
N ALA A 628 -5.41 8.99 -30.00
CA ALA A 628 -4.06 8.63 -29.61
C ALA A 628 -3.46 9.75 -28.75
N GLN A 629 -2.82 9.35 -27.65
CA GLN A 629 -2.36 10.33 -26.66
C GLN A 629 -1.03 9.98 -26.00
N ARG A 630 -0.30 11.05 -25.60
CA ARG A 630 0.89 11.03 -24.76
C ARG A 630 0.79 12.10 -23.68
N LEU A 631 1.51 11.92 -22.58
CA LEU A 631 1.66 12.95 -21.57
C LEU A 631 3.06 13.55 -21.61
N VAL A 632 3.13 14.88 -21.63
CA VAL A 632 4.33 15.68 -21.45
C VAL A 632 4.23 16.50 -20.16
N ARG A 633 5.36 16.88 -19.58
CA ARG A 633 5.38 17.76 -18.41
C ARG A 633 5.02 19.19 -18.83
N ARG A 634 4.22 19.84 -18.01
CA ARG A 634 3.83 21.24 -18.19
C ARG A 634 4.89 22.14 -17.60
N ILE A 635 5.30 23.20 -18.33
CA ILE A 635 6.18 24.23 -17.79
C ILE A 635 5.51 24.87 -16.56
N CYS A 636 6.29 25.05 -15.51
CA CYS A 636 5.80 25.66 -14.27
C CYS A 636 5.39 27.13 -14.54
N PRO A 637 4.13 27.52 -14.29
CA PRO A 637 3.63 28.87 -14.59
C PRO A 637 4.35 29.95 -13.78
N HIS A 638 4.88 29.61 -12.59
CA HIS A 638 5.54 30.56 -11.70
C HIS A 638 6.98 30.92 -12.10
N CYS A 639 7.62 30.10 -12.94
CA CYS A 639 9.01 30.35 -13.35
C CYS A 639 9.25 30.20 -14.85
N ARG A 640 8.17 30.29 -15.63
CA ARG A 640 8.22 30.27 -17.10
C ARG A 640 8.93 31.51 -17.63
N GLU A 641 9.87 31.32 -18.55
CA GLU A 641 10.59 32.37 -19.26
C GLU A 641 10.78 32.01 -20.72
N ALA A 642 10.89 33.00 -21.59
CA ALA A 642 11.24 32.77 -22.98
C ALA A 642 12.71 32.33 -23.06
N ALA A 643 12.97 31.27 -23.80
CA ALA A 643 14.32 30.74 -23.97
C ALA A 643 14.49 30.20 -25.39
N PRO A 644 15.60 30.49 -26.08
CA PRO A 644 15.89 29.92 -27.37
C PRO A 644 16.14 28.42 -27.24
N VAL A 645 15.67 27.64 -28.20
CA VAL A 645 15.96 26.22 -28.33
C VAL A 645 17.00 26.01 -29.41
N PRO A 646 17.98 25.12 -29.21
CA PRO A 646 18.99 24.80 -30.22
C PRO A 646 18.36 24.32 -31.54
N ALA A 647 18.88 24.77 -32.68
CA ALA A 647 18.31 24.46 -33.99
C ALA A 647 18.35 22.96 -34.31
N ASP A 648 19.40 22.26 -33.88
CA ASP A 648 19.56 20.81 -34.03
C ASP A 648 18.46 20.01 -33.31
N LEU A 649 17.98 20.52 -32.20
CA LEU A 649 16.86 19.90 -31.46
C LEU A 649 15.55 20.09 -32.20
N LEU A 650 15.32 21.26 -32.79
CA LEU A 650 14.13 21.54 -33.61
C LEU A 650 14.14 20.72 -34.90
N GLU A 651 15.27 20.56 -35.55
CA GLU A 651 15.44 19.71 -36.74
C GLU A 651 15.09 18.24 -36.43
N ARG A 652 15.48 17.73 -35.26
CA ARG A 652 15.14 16.37 -34.83
C ARG A 652 13.64 16.16 -34.57
N LEU A 653 12.86 17.20 -34.37
CA LEU A 653 11.41 17.17 -34.18
C LEU A 653 10.67 17.31 -35.52
N GLY A 654 11.37 17.54 -36.61
CA GLY A 654 10.85 17.57 -37.98
C GLY A 654 10.16 18.86 -38.39
N ASP A 655 9.48 18.82 -39.53
CA ASP A 655 8.91 20.00 -40.20
C ASP A 655 7.92 20.83 -39.39
N ALA A 656 7.24 20.23 -38.43
CA ALA A 656 6.31 20.92 -37.54
C ALA A 656 7.01 21.95 -36.61
N PHE A 657 8.35 21.83 -36.43
CA PHE A 657 9.17 22.64 -35.55
C PHE A 657 10.18 23.50 -36.35
N ARG A 658 9.84 24.03 -37.48
CA ARG A 658 10.77 24.84 -38.32
C ARG A 658 11.42 25.97 -37.53
N PRO A 659 12.76 26.15 -37.62
CA PRO A 659 13.46 27.22 -36.94
C PRO A 659 12.91 28.60 -37.29
N GLY A 660 12.71 29.45 -36.27
CA GLY A 660 12.19 30.81 -36.44
C GLY A 660 10.66 30.96 -36.52
N SER A 661 9.90 29.86 -36.57
CA SER A 661 8.43 29.90 -36.64
C SER A 661 7.73 29.69 -35.28
N ILE A 662 8.47 29.24 -34.24
CA ILE A 662 7.89 28.85 -32.95
C ILE A 662 8.56 29.62 -31.82
N ALA A 663 7.73 30.30 -31.00
CA ALA A 663 8.17 30.83 -29.72
C ALA A 663 8.45 29.69 -28.76
N THR A 664 9.56 29.74 -28.06
CA THR A 664 9.96 28.68 -27.15
C THR A 664 10.18 29.22 -25.73
N PHE A 665 9.84 28.39 -24.75
CA PHE A 665 9.86 28.71 -23.34
C PHE A 665 10.51 27.60 -22.52
N ARG A 666 11.02 27.96 -21.34
CA ARG A 666 11.49 27.01 -20.33
C ARG A 666 11.03 27.41 -18.93
N GLY A 667 11.08 26.49 -18.00
CA GLY A 667 10.96 26.78 -16.59
C GLY A 667 12.34 26.95 -15.97
N ARG A 668 12.63 28.13 -15.39
CA ARG A 668 13.91 28.43 -14.73
C ARG A 668 14.15 27.52 -13.51
N GLY A 669 13.11 27.00 -12.89
CA GLY A 669 13.15 26.33 -11.60
C GLY A 669 12.78 27.32 -10.48
N CYS A 670 11.89 26.92 -9.60
CA CYS A 670 11.47 27.69 -8.42
C CYS A 670 11.02 26.74 -7.30
N ARG A 671 10.71 27.32 -6.13
CA ARG A 671 10.22 26.56 -4.97
C ARG A 671 8.95 25.75 -5.28
N GLU A 672 8.02 26.33 -6.07
CA GLU A 672 6.75 25.70 -6.45
C GLU A 672 6.89 24.45 -7.32
N CYS A 673 7.95 24.35 -8.09
CA CYS A 673 8.25 23.20 -8.95
C CYS A 673 9.45 22.37 -8.43
N HIS A 674 9.86 22.57 -7.18
CA HIS A 674 11.04 21.92 -6.59
C HIS A 674 12.26 21.99 -7.51
N SER A 675 12.53 23.19 -8.06
CA SER A 675 13.63 23.51 -8.96
C SER A 675 13.67 22.72 -10.29
N THR A 676 12.61 21.96 -10.63
CA THR A 676 12.55 21.16 -11.86
C THR A 676 12.21 21.94 -13.12
N GLY A 677 11.63 23.14 -12.98
CA GLY A 677 11.07 23.93 -14.09
C GLY A 677 9.71 23.44 -14.60
N TYR A 678 9.18 22.29 -14.10
CA TYR A 678 7.92 21.70 -14.52
C TYR A 678 6.98 21.48 -13.33
N LYS A 679 5.66 21.61 -13.57
CA LYS A 679 4.63 21.31 -12.57
C LYS A 679 3.37 20.79 -13.25
N GLY A 680 3.09 19.51 -13.03
CA GLY A 680 1.97 18.81 -13.64
C GLY A 680 2.24 18.33 -15.07
N ARG A 681 1.22 17.73 -15.68
CA ARG A 681 1.29 17.09 -17.00
C ARG A 681 0.25 17.66 -17.93
N LEU A 682 0.49 17.52 -19.21
CA LEU A 682 -0.36 17.99 -20.31
C LEU A 682 -0.48 16.85 -21.33
N GLY A 683 -1.68 16.64 -21.88
CA GLY A 683 -1.88 15.67 -22.97
C GLY A 683 -1.38 16.23 -24.30
N LEU A 684 -0.80 15.36 -25.13
CA LEU A 684 -0.65 15.54 -26.58
C LEU A 684 -1.63 14.58 -27.26
N TYR A 685 -2.33 15.06 -28.27
CA TYR A 685 -3.45 14.34 -28.86
C TYR A 685 -3.37 14.27 -30.38
N GLU A 686 -3.65 13.08 -30.92
CA GLU A 686 -4.01 12.83 -32.29
C GLU A 686 -5.44 12.28 -32.27
N VAL A 687 -6.38 13.03 -32.83
CA VAL A 687 -7.81 12.68 -32.80
C VAL A 687 -8.30 12.42 -34.21
N LEU A 688 -8.77 11.21 -34.44
CA LEU A 688 -9.38 10.77 -35.68
C LEU A 688 -10.87 10.58 -35.45
N VAL A 689 -11.69 11.36 -36.15
CA VAL A 689 -13.16 11.20 -36.20
C VAL A 689 -13.50 10.77 -37.63
N PRO A 690 -13.97 9.54 -37.86
CA PRO A 690 -14.23 9.03 -39.20
C PRO A 690 -15.39 9.78 -39.87
N ASP A 691 -15.12 10.38 -41.03
CA ASP A 691 -16.13 10.83 -41.98
C ASP A 691 -16.55 9.67 -42.94
N ASP A 692 -17.50 9.92 -43.82
CA ASP A 692 -18.01 8.89 -44.75
C ASP A 692 -16.92 8.32 -45.63
N ARG A 693 -15.93 9.12 -46.03
CA ARG A 693 -14.78 8.66 -46.85
C ARG A 693 -13.88 7.74 -46.07
N LEU A 694 -13.53 8.11 -44.81
CA LEU A 694 -12.73 7.26 -43.93
C LEU A 694 -13.46 5.95 -43.59
N ARG A 695 -14.75 6.01 -43.32
CA ARG A 695 -15.57 4.81 -43.10
C ARG A 695 -15.54 3.88 -44.31
N HIS A 696 -15.65 4.43 -45.54
CA HIS A 696 -15.54 3.65 -46.76
C HIS A 696 -14.18 3.00 -46.92
N LEU A 697 -13.07 3.74 -46.69
CA LEU A 697 -11.71 3.22 -46.76
C LEU A 697 -11.45 2.10 -45.73
N ILE A 698 -11.95 2.27 -44.53
CA ILE A 698 -11.86 1.25 -43.47
C ILE A 698 -12.66 -0.01 -43.86
N ALA A 699 -13.91 0.16 -44.35
CA ALA A 699 -14.78 -0.93 -44.73
C ALA A 699 -14.22 -1.75 -45.92
N THR A 700 -13.48 -1.12 -46.82
CA THR A 700 -12.84 -1.76 -47.99
C THR A 700 -11.43 -2.23 -47.71
N SER A 701 -10.94 -2.15 -46.47
CA SER A 701 -9.57 -2.49 -46.08
C SER A 701 -8.51 -1.81 -46.96
N ALA A 702 -8.69 -0.50 -47.21
CA ALA A 702 -7.73 0.30 -47.96
C ALA A 702 -6.36 0.34 -47.25
N SER A 703 -5.31 0.75 -47.97
CA SER A 703 -3.97 0.82 -47.39
C SER A 703 -3.91 1.79 -46.21
N MET A 704 -3.05 1.54 -45.24
CA MET A 704 -2.85 2.44 -44.09
C MET A 704 -2.38 3.83 -44.52
N GLN A 705 -1.73 3.93 -45.70
CA GLN A 705 -1.31 5.19 -46.28
C GLN A 705 -2.52 6.01 -46.79
N ASP A 706 -3.48 5.37 -47.48
CA ASP A 706 -4.72 6.02 -47.92
C ASP A 706 -5.58 6.47 -46.75
N ILE A 707 -5.72 5.63 -45.69
CA ILE A 707 -6.43 5.96 -44.48
C ILE A 707 -5.76 7.14 -43.78
N SER A 708 -4.42 7.17 -43.67
CA SER A 708 -3.67 8.27 -43.04
C SER A 708 -3.84 9.58 -43.83
N GLN A 709 -3.79 9.51 -45.17
CA GLN A 709 -4.02 10.70 -45.99
C GLN A 709 -5.45 11.24 -45.86
N ALA A 710 -6.45 10.36 -45.87
CA ALA A 710 -7.83 10.74 -45.65
C ALA A 710 -8.05 11.33 -44.25
N ALA A 711 -7.43 10.76 -43.22
CA ALA A 711 -7.50 11.27 -41.87
C ALA A 711 -6.96 12.71 -41.74
N ARG A 712 -5.84 13.02 -42.39
CA ARG A 712 -5.29 14.39 -42.47
C ARG A 712 -6.23 15.33 -43.21
N GLN A 713 -6.84 14.89 -44.31
CA GLN A 713 -7.83 15.71 -45.04
C GLN A 713 -9.11 15.96 -44.23
N ALA A 714 -9.49 15.02 -43.38
CA ALA A 714 -10.60 15.19 -42.42
C ALA A 714 -10.24 16.05 -41.20
N GLY A 715 -9.04 16.64 -41.17
CA GLY A 715 -8.59 17.55 -40.09
C GLY A 715 -8.05 16.84 -38.84
N SER A 716 -7.57 15.61 -38.97
CA SER A 716 -6.80 14.97 -37.92
C SER A 716 -5.38 15.53 -37.90
N SER A 717 -4.96 16.12 -36.79
CA SER A 717 -3.57 16.55 -36.54
C SER A 717 -2.79 15.41 -35.89
N SER A 718 -1.51 15.31 -36.23
CA SER A 718 -0.60 14.35 -35.61
C SER A 718 -0.19 14.81 -34.19
N LEU A 719 0.31 13.85 -33.38
CA LEU A 719 0.86 14.16 -32.05
C LEU A 719 1.94 15.25 -32.07
N ILE A 720 2.77 15.25 -33.13
CA ILE A 720 3.88 16.22 -33.27
C ILE A 720 3.35 17.62 -33.62
N GLU A 721 2.30 17.75 -34.43
CA GLU A 721 1.65 19.00 -34.77
C GLU A 721 0.96 19.63 -33.55
N ASP A 722 0.24 18.81 -32.74
CA ASP A 722 -0.35 19.27 -31.49
C ASP A 722 0.75 19.70 -30.49
N ALA A 723 1.88 18.98 -30.47
CA ALA A 723 3.02 19.33 -29.64
C ALA A 723 3.63 20.68 -30.05
N ALA A 724 3.78 20.95 -31.35
CA ALA A 724 4.33 22.22 -31.84
C ALA A 724 3.45 23.41 -31.41
N ILE A 725 2.14 23.28 -31.46
CA ILE A 725 1.21 24.30 -30.97
C ILE A 725 1.43 24.51 -29.46
N LYS A 726 1.48 23.46 -28.64
CA LYS A 726 1.63 23.55 -27.19
C LYS A 726 3.00 24.09 -26.75
N VAL A 727 4.03 23.84 -27.55
CA VAL A 727 5.36 24.45 -27.32
C VAL A 727 5.30 25.95 -27.63
N SER A 728 4.66 26.36 -28.72
CA SER A 728 4.52 27.78 -29.10
C SER A 728 3.70 28.57 -28.08
N GLU A 729 2.72 27.92 -27.45
CA GLU A 729 1.93 28.51 -26.35
C GLU A 729 2.72 28.55 -25.01
N GLY A 730 3.91 27.91 -24.96
CA GLY A 730 4.74 27.83 -23.77
C GLY A 730 4.14 26.95 -22.68
N LEU A 731 3.39 25.92 -23.06
CA LEU A 731 2.81 24.96 -22.14
C LEU A 731 3.78 23.82 -21.82
N THR A 732 4.64 23.46 -22.79
CA THR A 732 5.70 22.44 -22.64
C THR A 732 6.95 22.86 -23.39
N THR A 733 8.03 22.08 -23.33
CA THR A 733 9.30 22.37 -24.01
C THR A 733 9.56 21.41 -25.15
N ALA A 734 10.41 21.83 -26.12
CA ALA A 734 10.83 20.99 -27.25
C ALA A 734 11.62 19.75 -26.78
N GLU A 735 12.44 19.89 -25.73
CA GLU A 735 13.17 18.77 -25.12
C GLU A 735 12.24 17.71 -24.56
N GLU A 736 11.15 18.15 -23.92
CA GLU A 736 10.16 17.24 -23.34
C GLU A 736 9.36 16.52 -24.43
N VAL A 737 9.03 17.21 -25.54
CA VAL A 737 8.41 16.61 -26.72
C VAL A 737 9.34 15.55 -27.31
N LEU A 738 10.63 15.86 -27.51
CA LEU A 738 11.60 14.92 -28.03
C LEU A 738 11.78 13.70 -27.13
N ARG A 739 11.77 13.90 -25.79
CA ARG A 739 11.85 12.81 -24.83
C ARG A 739 10.68 11.83 -24.94
N VAL A 740 9.48 12.33 -25.25
CA VAL A 740 8.23 11.54 -25.22
C VAL A 740 7.90 10.95 -26.59
N LEU A 741 8.06 11.71 -27.66
CA LEU A 741 7.73 11.28 -29.02
C LEU A 741 8.92 10.68 -29.77
N GLY A 742 10.14 10.95 -29.32
CA GLY A 742 11.37 10.61 -30.06
C GLY A 742 11.64 11.54 -31.24
N PRO A 743 12.75 11.32 -31.97
CA PRO A 743 13.02 12.02 -33.23
C PRO A 743 12.03 11.59 -34.33
N GLN A 744 11.66 12.54 -35.20
CA GLN A 744 10.70 12.35 -36.30
C GLN A 744 11.40 12.18 -37.65
#